data_b4001f9c8b4c755278c90a3e5b833385
#
_entry.id   b4001f9c8b4c755278c90a3e5b833385
#
_cell.length_a   1.000
_cell.length_b   1.000
_cell.length_c   1.000
_cell.angle_alpha   90.00
_cell.angle_beta   90.00
_cell.angle_gamma   90.00
#
_symmetry.space_group_name_H-M   'P 1'
#
loop_
_entity.id
_entity.type
_entity.pdbx_description
1 polymer ?
#
loop_
_entity_poly.entity_id
_entity_poly.type
_entity_poly.pdbx_seq_one_letter_code
_entity_poly.pdbx_strand_id
1 'polypeptide(L)'
;MRVSAVKNKALLNPTALFLTFLSILLTAAPPLPSARDPLAAAIKEAGNTDSDSERLEILKTLRKDSSLSVPIKADLDRLIPPIERWVNDKHLPWFGRDVSRNVDFDFGIAEDSPLQPLTWLYRGRMVLWYAIESGSVSANPRRRKQFSDTARTFFRKYAEAFPENNIAAMYLGRNIPPRKNYQAPPSAPKWACDQRESLERLADIIEWWIDNRMQSDGQYGGGWGDDCEMWRWWVPVLIGFESPRITAAQARFSEALMSQPHMAAGYTNRMTDVEHTAEDSADVITPMMHLEPDNPRWLGRATKLADFMQNLWTARNRRGMLQFKSTYFTAQTVDTNPQRACDTVYHPRALQPTLLYWQRTADRKLTRLFTAWMDTWVDAAARAERGKPAGIIPSAIHWPDGSVGGAGPDWWDPRNHSESTLYLWPSAMSMMTDTLLLTYHMTGDKKYLEPIRSMAEIRLKYLSSAAGREPAPGSESWCAAKLGLLAGTIAKYRFLTGDSEFDELLARGMSPYMKFRLANDRSSLAAALSSTAEALRVNFPAYTSEVRYTDRVLRLPSRVPVEGASIPTRTPNTSLLYSSLTGDPGSAGYFPLNAVRWLTGPRNIAALVTDSGTDRFAAEIFTFDTAPRKIAAELYLLEKGKYNLRLADTAIIRTDTITVQGPRTRINLQLPPQKLCNLRITQQK
;
A
#
# COMPACT_ATOMS: atom_id res chain seq x y z
N MET A 1 -47.32 36.39 8.00
CA MET A 1 -48.26 37.01 8.97
C MET A 1 -47.66 36.87 10.36
N ARG A 2 -47.41 38.02 10.97
CA ARG A 2 -47.35 38.42 12.39
C ARG A 2 -46.68 37.46 13.37
N VAL A 3 -45.44 37.74 13.86
CA VAL A 3 -45.09 38.73 14.91
C VAL A 3 -45.81 38.46 16.24
N SER A 4 -45.08 38.08 17.26
CA SER A 4 -45.10 38.80 18.54
C SER A 4 -43.93 38.39 19.44
N ALA A 5 -43.16 39.36 19.80
CA ALA A 5 -42.17 39.36 20.87
C ALA A 5 -42.86 39.74 22.20
N VAL A 6 -42.37 39.20 23.31
CA VAL A 6 -42.55 39.88 24.60
C VAL A 6 -41.25 39.80 25.40
N LYS A 7 -40.84 40.97 25.80
CA LYS A 7 -39.75 41.32 26.74
C LYS A 7 -40.21 41.23 28.20
N ASN A 8 -39.24 41.02 29.06
CA ASN A 8 -38.95 41.69 30.35
C ASN A 8 -38.85 40.69 31.52
N LYS A 9 -38.06 40.86 32.52
CA LYS A 9 -37.16 41.87 33.06
C LYS A 9 -36.37 41.18 34.19
N ALA A 10 -35.23 41.71 34.44
CA ALA A 10 -34.31 41.40 35.51
C ALA A 10 -34.85 41.53 36.95
N LEU A 11 -34.26 40.79 37.87
CA LEU A 11 -33.98 41.27 39.22
C LEU A 11 -32.71 40.58 39.79
N LEU A 12 -31.85 41.40 40.29
CA LEU A 12 -30.58 41.17 41.00
C LEU A 12 -30.85 40.63 42.41
N ASN A 13 -30.06 39.70 42.96
CA ASN A 13 -28.95 39.96 43.83
C ASN A 13 -28.62 38.69 44.72
N PRO A 14 -27.62 38.71 45.59
CA PRO A 14 -26.33 38.05 45.34
C PRO A 14 -25.97 37.04 46.47
N THR A 15 -24.69 36.60 46.39
CA THR A 15 -23.93 35.87 47.44
C THR A 15 -24.15 34.38 47.60
N ALA A 16 -23.19 33.61 47.06
CA ALA A 16 -22.30 32.78 47.86
C ALA A 16 -21.17 32.27 47.00
N LEU A 17 -20.00 32.83 47.21
CA LEU A 17 -18.71 32.37 46.77
C LEU A 17 -18.44 30.96 47.37
N PHE A 18 -18.42 29.92 46.59
CA PHE A 18 -17.69 28.69 46.89
C PHE A 18 -16.64 28.47 45.83
N LEU A 19 -15.50 29.07 46.00
CA LEU A 19 -14.25 28.74 45.34
C LEU A 19 -13.82 27.35 45.84
N THR A 20 -14.21 26.31 45.08
CA THR A 20 -13.52 25.04 45.13
C THR A 20 -12.31 25.16 44.22
N PHE A 21 -11.18 25.48 44.81
CA PHE A 21 -9.85 25.29 44.21
C PHE A 21 -9.70 23.78 43.92
N LEU A 22 -9.98 23.37 42.68
CA LEU A 22 -9.48 22.12 42.14
C LEU A 22 -7.99 22.37 41.84
N SER A 23 -7.16 22.13 42.81
CA SER A 23 -5.70 22.07 42.64
C SER A 23 -5.40 20.90 41.75
N ILE A 24 -5.33 21.14 40.43
CA ILE A 24 -4.61 20.27 39.53
C ILE A 24 -3.15 20.34 40.00
N LEU A 25 -2.74 19.34 40.73
CA LEU A 25 -1.34 19.04 40.95
C LEU A 25 -0.75 18.72 39.55
N LEU A 26 -0.28 19.77 38.89
CA LEU A 26 0.77 19.64 37.91
C LEU A 26 1.99 19.13 38.68
N THR A 27 2.18 17.83 38.73
CA THR A 27 3.47 17.27 39.09
C THR A 27 4.47 17.75 38.04
N ALA A 28 5.17 18.82 38.35
CA ALA A 28 6.30 19.30 37.57
C ALA A 28 7.25 18.11 37.38
N ALA A 29 7.73 17.92 36.16
CA ALA A 29 8.77 16.95 35.90
C ALA A 29 9.94 17.22 36.88
N PRO A 30 10.57 16.20 37.46
CA PRO A 30 11.70 16.40 38.35
C PRO A 30 12.76 17.24 37.62
N PRO A 31 13.35 18.25 38.26
CA PRO A 31 14.35 19.09 37.64
C PRO A 31 15.54 18.25 37.21
N LEU A 32 15.94 18.37 35.94
CA LEU A 32 17.20 17.81 35.49
C LEU A 32 18.34 18.36 36.29
N PRO A 33 19.31 17.52 36.77
CA PRO A 33 20.47 17.96 37.54
C PRO A 33 21.28 19.02 36.79
N SER A 34 22.07 19.82 37.51
CA SER A 34 22.83 20.93 36.91
C SER A 34 23.82 20.46 35.84
N ALA A 35 24.11 21.30 34.84
CA ALA A 35 24.98 20.99 33.69
C ALA A 35 26.45 20.60 34.00
N ARG A 36 26.83 20.52 35.29
CA ARG A 36 28.13 20.07 35.75
C ARG A 36 28.14 18.63 36.30
N ASP A 37 26.98 17.99 36.32
CA ASP A 37 26.87 16.59 36.76
C ASP A 37 26.99 15.66 35.52
N PRO A 38 27.99 14.74 35.47
CA PRO A 38 28.18 13.79 34.40
C PRO A 38 26.94 12.94 34.12
N LEU A 39 26.17 12.57 35.13
CA LEU A 39 24.92 11.84 35.03
C LEU A 39 23.88 12.67 34.26
N ALA A 40 23.71 13.94 34.62
CA ALA A 40 22.79 14.84 33.96
C ALA A 40 23.14 15.06 32.48
N ALA A 41 24.43 15.24 32.19
CA ALA A 41 24.93 15.39 30.82
C ALA A 41 24.63 14.15 29.97
N ALA A 42 24.92 12.95 30.47
CA ALA A 42 24.65 11.71 29.79
C ALA A 42 23.13 11.46 29.56
N ILE A 43 22.29 11.78 30.56
CA ILE A 43 20.82 11.68 30.39
C ILE A 43 20.31 12.67 29.34
N LYS A 44 20.82 13.90 29.34
CA LYS A 44 20.44 14.91 28.33
C LYS A 44 20.87 14.48 26.94
N GLU A 45 22.07 13.96 26.79
CA GLU A 45 22.57 13.43 25.51
C GLU A 45 21.72 12.24 25.06
N ALA A 46 21.50 11.24 25.92
CA ALA A 46 20.65 10.09 25.63
C ALA A 46 19.20 10.48 25.25
N GLY A 47 18.66 11.53 25.90
CA GLY A 47 17.31 12.01 25.61
C GLY A 47 17.19 12.76 24.29
N ASN A 48 18.19 13.56 23.92
CA ASN A 48 18.13 14.38 22.71
C ASN A 48 18.57 13.65 21.43
N THR A 49 19.31 12.52 21.53
CA THR A 49 19.64 11.75 20.31
C THR A 49 18.39 11.14 19.67
N ASP A 50 18.30 11.21 18.34
CA ASP A 50 17.26 10.55 17.55
C ASP A 50 17.55 9.05 17.33
N SER A 51 18.79 8.63 17.59
CA SER A 51 19.25 7.26 17.37
C SER A 51 19.04 6.40 18.62
N ASP A 52 18.18 5.38 18.51
CA ASP A 52 17.98 4.42 19.61
C ASP A 52 19.25 3.61 19.92
N SER A 53 20.08 3.31 18.91
CA SER A 53 21.33 2.60 19.09
C SER A 53 22.36 3.46 19.84
N GLU A 54 22.48 4.74 19.50
CA GLU A 54 23.34 5.68 20.22
C GLU A 54 22.87 5.86 21.68
N ARG A 55 21.57 6.03 21.88
CA ARG A 55 20.97 6.10 23.21
C ARG A 55 21.31 4.88 24.04
N LEU A 56 21.18 3.70 23.44
CA LEU A 56 21.49 2.44 24.11
C LEU A 56 22.97 2.38 24.53
N GLU A 57 23.89 2.78 23.66
CA GLU A 57 25.32 2.80 23.97
C GLU A 57 25.70 3.82 25.04
N ILE A 58 25.08 5.02 25.03
CA ILE A 58 25.24 6.02 26.12
C ILE A 58 24.80 5.42 27.45
N LEU A 59 23.63 4.78 27.50
CA LEU A 59 23.11 4.19 28.75
C LEU A 59 23.93 2.98 29.21
N LYS A 60 24.41 2.14 28.30
CA LYS A 60 25.33 1.03 28.65
C LYS A 60 26.67 1.54 29.17
N THR A 61 27.18 2.63 28.62
CA THR A 61 28.41 3.26 29.07
C THR A 61 28.19 3.86 30.47
N LEU A 62 27.09 4.58 30.65
CA LEU A 62 26.72 5.16 31.96
C LEU A 62 26.58 4.06 33.02
N ARG A 63 25.98 2.90 32.68
CA ARG A 63 25.81 1.77 33.62
C ARG A 63 27.14 1.24 34.18
N LYS A 64 28.24 1.37 33.43
CA LYS A 64 29.59 0.93 33.83
C LYS A 64 30.25 1.89 34.78
N ASP A 65 29.75 3.10 34.98
CA ASP A 65 30.33 4.09 35.88
C ASP A 65 30.22 3.62 37.33
N SER A 66 31.39 3.46 37.98
CA SER A 66 31.48 3.01 39.36
C SER A 66 30.96 4.04 40.36
N SER A 67 30.97 5.33 40.01
CA SER A 67 30.55 6.44 40.87
C SER A 67 29.05 6.55 41.07
N LEU A 68 28.23 5.88 40.21
CA LEU A 68 26.78 5.93 40.30
C LEU A 68 26.24 5.21 41.54
N SER A 69 25.23 5.80 42.14
CA SER A 69 24.50 5.22 43.28
C SER A 69 23.79 3.90 42.89
N VAL A 70 23.56 3.05 43.87
CA VAL A 70 22.89 1.76 43.70
C VAL A 70 21.48 1.92 43.08
N PRO A 71 20.63 2.88 43.50
CA PRO A 71 19.32 3.11 42.87
C PRO A 71 19.43 3.44 41.38
N ILE A 72 20.34 4.33 40.99
CA ILE A 72 20.52 4.70 39.56
C ILE A 72 20.96 3.51 38.73
N LYS A 73 21.87 2.68 39.26
CA LYS A 73 22.27 1.42 38.58
C LYS A 73 21.10 0.46 38.39
N ALA A 74 20.26 0.32 39.42
CA ALA A 74 19.07 -0.51 39.36
C ALA A 74 18.05 0.01 38.33
N ASP A 75 17.90 1.33 38.21
CA ASP A 75 17.01 1.93 37.19
C ASP A 75 17.57 1.76 35.79
N LEU A 76 18.88 1.86 35.58
CA LEU A 76 19.52 1.53 34.28
C LEU A 76 19.32 0.06 33.91
N ASP A 77 19.40 -0.86 34.90
CA ASP A 77 19.13 -2.29 34.69
C ASP A 77 17.67 -2.59 34.28
N ARG A 78 16.73 -1.70 34.65
CA ARG A 78 15.32 -1.77 34.19
C ARG A 78 15.10 -1.09 32.85
N LEU A 79 15.83 0.01 32.56
CA LEU A 79 15.64 0.83 31.37
C LEU A 79 16.31 0.21 30.13
N ILE A 80 17.53 -0.31 30.25
CA ILE A 80 18.34 -0.80 29.13
C ILE A 80 17.66 -1.96 28.38
N PRO A 81 17.16 -3.04 29.01
CA PRO A 81 16.62 -4.19 28.32
C PRO A 81 15.43 -3.87 27.39
N PRO A 82 14.42 -3.08 27.78
CA PRO A 82 13.35 -2.70 26.86
C PRO A 82 13.84 -1.86 25.67
N ILE A 83 14.82 -0.96 25.87
CA ILE A 83 15.42 -0.19 24.78
C ILE A 83 16.19 -1.11 23.83
N GLU A 84 16.99 -2.03 24.38
CA GLU A 84 17.74 -3.01 23.59
C GLU A 84 16.80 -3.91 22.75
N ARG A 85 15.69 -4.34 23.33
CA ARG A 85 14.64 -5.04 22.58
C ARG A 85 14.01 -4.16 21.52
N TRP A 86 13.75 -2.89 21.77
CA TRP A 86 13.26 -1.96 20.75
C TRP A 86 14.21 -1.83 19.55
N VAL A 87 15.52 -1.80 19.82
CA VAL A 87 16.55 -1.73 18.77
C VAL A 87 16.66 -3.04 17.98
N ASN A 88 16.63 -4.18 18.67
CA ASN A 88 16.96 -5.49 18.10
C ASN A 88 15.72 -6.26 17.60
N ASP A 89 14.59 -6.17 18.32
CA ASP A 89 13.36 -6.88 17.94
C ASP A 89 12.64 -6.11 16.83
N LYS A 90 12.35 -6.82 15.76
CA LYS A 90 11.70 -6.26 14.57
C LYS A 90 10.18 -6.38 14.63
N HIS A 91 9.68 -7.22 15.53
CA HIS A 91 8.27 -7.36 15.87
C HIS A 91 7.94 -6.81 17.26
N LEU A 92 6.68 -6.36 17.43
CA LEU A 92 6.15 -5.89 18.71
C LEU A 92 5.22 -6.86 19.47
N PRO A 93 5.08 -8.19 19.17
CA PRO A 93 4.06 -9.03 19.81
C PRO A 93 4.19 -9.07 21.34
N TRP A 94 5.40 -8.96 21.88
CA TRP A 94 5.65 -8.97 23.30
C TRP A 94 5.27 -7.64 23.99
N PHE A 95 5.39 -6.50 23.31
CA PHE A 95 4.88 -5.22 23.81
C PHE A 95 3.37 -5.23 23.92
N GLY A 96 2.69 -5.80 22.95
CA GLY A 96 1.23 -5.89 22.93
C GLY A 96 0.66 -6.63 24.13
N ARG A 97 1.32 -7.69 24.60
CA ARG A 97 0.92 -8.42 25.80
C ARG A 97 1.04 -7.60 27.08
N ASP A 98 2.07 -6.79 27.18
CA ASP A 98 2.31 -5.97 28.36
C ASP A 98 1.39 -4.74 28.41
N VAL A 99 1.18 -4.09 27.25
CA VAL A 99 0.28 -2.93 27.15
C VAL A 99 -1.21 -3.34 27.22
N SER A 100 -1.59 -4.56 26.80
CA SER A 100 -2.98 -4.98 26.83
C SER A 100 -3.61 -5.05 28.20
N ARG A 101 -2.81 -5.22 29.25
CA ARG A 101 -3.25 -5.30 30.64
C ARG A 101 -3.53 -3.91 31.25
N ASN A 102 -2.74 -2.92 30.84
CA ASN A 102 -2.88 -1.54 31.24
C ASN A 102 -2.80 -0.65 30.00
N VAL A 103 -3.38 0.57 30.04
CA VAL A 103 -3.26 1.54 28.92
C VAL A 103 -1.87 2.19 28.89
N ASP A 104 -0.89 1.53 29.49
CA ASP A 104 0.46 2.02 29.68
C ASP A 104 1.45 0.85 29.79
N PHE A 105 2.71 1.15 29.61
CA PHE A 105 3.83 0.22 29.84
C PHE A 105 4.73 0.80 30.92
N ASP A 106 4.73 0.20 32.12
CA ASP A 106 5.54 0.64 33.24
C ASP A 106 6.92 -0.05 33.22
N PHE A 107 7.99 0.74 33.31
CA PHE A 107 9.37 0.24 33.42
C PHE A 107 9.76 -0.11 34.86
N GLY A 108 8.91 0.19 35.83
CA GLY A 108 9.22 0.02 37.28
C GLY A 108 10.31 0.97 37.78
N ILE A 109 10.48 2.11 37.13
CA ILE A 109 11.40 3.17 37.50
C ILE A 109 10.63 4.20 38.32
N ALA A 110 11.18 4.62 39.47
CA ALA A 110 10.52 5.59 40.35
C ALA A 110 10.28 6.93 39.65
N GLU A 111 9.16 7.59 40.00
CA GLU A 111 8.78 8.87 39.36
C GLU A 111 9.79 10.00 39.59
N ASP A 112 10.52 9.98 40.70
CA ASP A 112 11.56 10.93 41.07
C ASP A 112 12.94 10.56 40.52
N SER A 113 13.09 9.43 39.86
CA SER A 113 14.34 9.02 39.20
C SER A 113 14.69 9.97 38.04
N PRO A 114 15.95 10.43 37.93
CA PRO A 114 16.40 11.25 36.82
C PRO A 114 16.34 10.50 35.48
N LEU A 115 16.23 9.17 35.49
CA LEU A 115 16.08 8.32 34.30
C LEU A 115 14.61 8.17 33.83
N GLN A 116 13.64 8.51 34.69
CA GLN A 116 12.21 8.39 34.37
C GLN A 116 11.81 9.09 33.06
N PRO A 117 12.29 10.30 32.72
CA PRO A 117 11.95 10.96 31.48
C PRO A 117 12.30 10.13 30.22
N LEU A 118 13.38 9.33 30.26
CA LEU A 118 13.77 8.50 29.13
C LEU A 118 12.75 7.37 28.83
N THR A 119 11.96 6.96 29.82
CA THR A 119 10.93 5.92 29.63
C THR A 119 9.79 6.42 28.75
N TRP A 120 9.48 7.71 28.78
CA TRP A 120 8.27 8.25 28.14
C TRP A 120 8.27 8.08 26.60
N LEU A 121 9.44 8.13 25.94
CA LEU A 121 9.52 7.87 24.50
C LEU A 121 9.06 6.45 24.17
N TYR A 122 9.56 5.47 24.88
CA TYR A 122 9.27 4.06 24.64
C TYR A 122 7.85 3.70 25.10
N ARG A 123 7.39 4.24 26.22
CA ARG A 123 5.99 4.10 26.67
C ARG A 123 5.02 4.63 25.61
N GLY A 124 5.29 5.84 25.10
CA GLY A 124 4.51 6.44 24.01
C GLY A 124 4.49 5.57 22.75
N ARG A 125 5.65 5.08 22.32
CA ARG A 125 5.78 4.20 21.14
C ARG A 125 5.00 2.90 21.32
N MET A 126 5.17 2.21 22.45
CA MET A 126 4.52 0.91 22.71
C MET A 126 3.00 1.04 22.77
N VAL A 127 2.50 2.05 23.48
CA VAL A 127 1.06 2.34 23.58
C VAL A 127 0.46 2.68 22.21
N LEU A 128 1.16 3.51 21.41
CA LEU A 128 0.71 3.90 20.09
C LEU A 128 0.67 2.69 19.12
N TRP A 129 1.75 1.91 19.09
CA TRP A 129 1.80 0.72 18.23
C TRP A 129 0.74 -0.30 18.59
N TYR A 130 0.49 -0.51 19.88
CA TYR A 130 -0.62 -1.35 20.31
C TYR A 130 -1.98 -0.81 19.86
N ALA A 131 -2.19 0.50 19.90
CA ALA A 131 -3.42 1.14 19.39
C ALA A 131 -3.61 0.96 17.88
N ILE A 132 -2.52 0.94 17.12
CA ILE A 132 -2.54 0.80 15.66
C ILE A 132 -2.77 -0.66 15.24
N GLU A 133 -2.09 -1.62 15.88
CA GLU A 133 -1.97 -3.00 15.42
C GLU A 133 -2.89 -4.00 16.14
N SER A 134 -3.35 -3.68 17.35
CA SER A 134 -4.32 -4.55 18.03
C SER A 134 -5.70 -4.45 17.41
N GLY A 135 -6.19 -5.53 16.78
CA GLY A 135 -7.53 -5.58 16.21
C GLY A 135 -8.63 -5.20 17.17
N SER A 136 -8.52 -5.60 18.44
CA SER A 136 -9.50 -5.27 19.49
C SER A 136 -9.50 -3.79 19.90
N VAL A 137 -8.39 -3.08 19.70
CA VAL A 137 -8.27 -1.64 19.98
C VAL A 137 -8.56 -0.82 18.72
N SER A 138 -7.97 -1.19 17.60
CA SER A 138 -8.13 -0.46 16.34
C SER A 138 -9.57 -0.45 15.82
N ALA A 139 -10.33 -1.52 16.06
CA ALA A 139 -11.75 -1.61 15.73
C ALA A 139 -12.67 -0.85 16.70
N ASN A 140 -12.17 -0.43 17.88
CA ASN A 140 -12.98 0.29 18.87
C ASN A 140 -12.52 1.77 18.95
N PRO A 141 -13.30 2.73 18.42
CA PRO A 141 -12.91 4.15 18.38
C PRO A 141 -12.60 4.76 19.75
N ARG A 142 -13.33 4.37 20.80
CA ARG A 142 -13.11 4.89 22.17
C ARG A 142 -11.78 4.39 22.73
N ARG A 143 -11.51 3.09 22.62
CA ARG A 143 -10.25 2.50 23.10
C ARG A 143 -9.08 3.05 22.28
N ARG A 144 -9.20 3.13 20.96
CA ARG A 144 -8.17 3.71 20.10
C ARG A 144 -7.84 5.15 20.51
N LYS A 145 -8.87 5.97 20.77
CA LYS A 145 -8.67 7.34 21.26
C LYS A 145 -7.94 7.36 22.61
N GLN A 146 -8.35 6.54 23.58
CA GLN A 146 -7.72 6.46 24.89
C GLN A 146 -6.22 6.14 24.80
N PHE A 147 -5.85 5.10 24.04
CA PHE A 147 -4.44 4.72 23.84
C PHE A 147 -3.66 5.82 23.11
N SER A 148 -4.25 6.42 22.08
CA SER A 148 -3.62 7.53 21.34
C SER A 148 -3.39 8.76 22.21
N ASP A 149 -4.34 9.11 23.08
CA ASP A 149 -4.20 10.25 24.00
C ASP A 149 -3.13 9.96 25.08
N THR A 150 -3.07 8.73 25.59
CA THR A 150 -2.02 8.30 26.51
C THR A 150 -0.62 8.39 25.86
N ALA A 151 -0.48 7.86 24.64
CA ALA A 151 0.78 7.94 23.91
C ALA A 151 1.22 9.41 23.69
N ARG A 152 0.27 10.27 23.30
CA ARG A 152 0.52 11.70 23.10
C ARG A 152 0.99 12.37 24.38
N THR A 153 0.43 12.02 25.53
CA THR A 153 0.86 12.55 26.83
C THR A 153 2.32 12.19 27.12
N PHE A 154 2.73 10.96 26.81
CA PHE A 154 4.13 10.56 26.98
C PHE A 154 5.06 11.32 26.04
N PHE A 155 4.69 11.50 24.78
CA PHE A 155 5.52 12.26 23.82
C PHE A 155 5.65 13.74 24.22
N ARG A 156 4.60 14.35 24.79
CA ARG A 156 4.69 15.73 25.33
C ARG A 156 5.67 15.81 26.48
N LYS A 157 5.53 14.95 27.50
CA LYS A 157 6.45 14.91 28.64
C LYS A 157 7.90 14.70 28.17
N TYR A 158 8.10 13.82 27.18
CA TYR A 158 9.43 13.58 26.64
C TYR A 158 9.98 14.80 25.90
N ALA A 159 9.20 15.45 25.07
CA ALA A 159 9.62 16.63 24.32
C ALA A 159 9.84 17.87 25.22
N GLU A 160 9.19 17.94 26.38
CA GLU A 160 9.46 18.96 27.41
C GLU A 160 10.82 18.73 28.08
N ALA A 161 11.14 17.46 28.39
CA ALA A 161 12.43 17.10 28.99
C ALA A 161 13.60 17.15 27.97
N PHE A 162 13.33 16.78 26.70
CA PHE A 162 14.33 16.64 25.64
C PHE A 162 13.87 17.35 24.36
N PRO A 163 13.92 18.70 24.33
CA PRO A 163 13.31 19.50 23.25
C PRO A 163 14.02 19.38 21.90
N GLU A 164 15.25 18.89 21.87
CA GLU A 164 16.03 18.69 20.63
C GLU A 164 15.75 17.33 19.97
N ASN A 165 14.97 16.45 20.60
CA ASN A 165 14.63 15.14 20.05
C ASN A 165 13.59 15.26 18.94
N ASN A 166 13.99 14.98 17.69
CA ASN A 166 13.13 15.08 16.52
C ASN A 166 12.07 13.97 16.47
N ILE A 167 12.32 12.80 17.05
CA ILE A 167 11.36 11.69 17.05
C ILE A 167 10.11 12.05 17.87
N ALA A 168 10.30 12.58 19.08
CA ALA A 168 9.18 13.05 19.88
C ALA A 168 8.43 14.22 19.22
N ALA A 169 9.18 15.16 18.62
CA ALA A 169 8.61 16.27 17.85
C ALA A 169 7.75 15.76 16.69
N MET A 170 8.22 14.74 15.95
CA MET A 170 7.48 14.10 14.86
C MET A 170 6.16 13.49 15.35
N TYR A 171 6.17 12.73 16.45
CA TYR A 171 4.94 12.16 17.01
C TYR A 171 3.94 13.21 17.53
N LEU A 172 4.41 14.40 17.85
CA LEU A 172 3.58 15.56 18.19
C LEU A 172 3.14 16.38 16.97
N GLY A 173 3.46 15.92 15.77
CA GLY A 173 3.06 16.59 14.55
C GLY A 173 3.92 17.79 14.16
N ARG A 174 5.08 17.96 14.74
CA ARG A 174 6.02 19.00 14.35
C ARG A 174 6.85 18.55 13.14
N ASN A 175 7.12 19.49 12.23
CA ASN A 175 8.03 19.21 11.11
C ASN A 175 9.46 19.08 11.64
N ILE A 176 10.12 18.01 11.25
CA ILE A 176 11.56 17.85 11.44
C ILE A 176 12.30 18.17 10.14
N PRO A 177 13.55 18.64 10.23
CA PRO A 177 14.32 19.01 9.04
C PRO A 177 14.38 17.85 8.03
N PRO A 178 14.13 18.10 6.73
CA PRO A 178 14.24 17.07 5.71
C PRO A 178 15.70 16.64 5.54
N ARG A 179 15.95 15.33 5.42
CA ARG A 179 17.31 14.79 5.20
C ARG A 179 18.01 15.36 3.98
N LYS A 180 17.26 15.74 2.95
CA LYS A 180 17.78 16.16 1.65
C LYS A 180 16.85 17.19 1.04
N ASN A 181 17.44 18.25 0.52
CA ASN A 181 16.76 19.27 -0.26
C ASN A 181 17.04 19.04 -1.75
N TYR A 182 15.99 19.08 -2.56
CA TYR A 182 16.08 18.90 -4.01
C TYR A 182 16.07 20.24 -4.71
N GLN A 183 17.18 20.54 -5.35
CA GLN A 183 17.28 21.73 -6.22
C GLN A 183 16.81 21.36 -7.63
N ALA A 184 16.10 22.26 -8.27
CA ALA A 184 15.63 22.10 -9.63
C ALA A 184 16.13 23.26 -10.50
N PRO A 185 16.58 23.00 -11.74
CA PRO A 185 16.89 24.06 -12.67
C PRO A 185 15.61 24.82 -13.05
N PRO A 186 15.71 26.12 -13.39
CA PRO A 186 14.54 26.94 -13.78
C PRO A 186 13.74 26.38 -14.96
N SER A 187 14.38 25.58 -15.82
CA SER A 187 13.77 24.89 -16.96
C SER A 187 12.89 23.70 -16.60
N ALA A 188 12.97 23.19 -15.35
CA ALA A 188 12.25 21.99 -14.94
C ALA A 188 10.77 22.28 -14.71
N PRO A 189 9.85 21.56 -15.37
CA PRO A 189 8.42 21.66 -15.07
C PRO A 189 8.13 21.24 -13.63
N LYS A 190 7.16 21.89 -12.97
CA LYS A 190 6.83 21.58 -11.58
C LYS A 190 6.47 20.11 -11.36
N TRP A 191 5.69 19.50 -12.26
CA TRP A 191 5.34 18.08 -12.16
C TRP A 191 6.58 17.18 -12.15
N ALA A 192 7.62 17.53 -12.94
CA ALA A 192 8.86 16.75 -13.00
C ALA A 192 9.68 16.90 -11.71
N CYS A 193 9.71 18.10 -11.12
CA CYS A 193 10.36 18.33 -9.83
C CYS A 193 9.71 17.49 -8.73
N ASP A 194 8.38 17.54 -8.62
CA ASP A 194 7.61 16.83 -7.60
C ASP A 194 7.71 15.30 -7.78
N GLN A 195 7.64 14.81 -9.03
CA GLN A 195 7.79 13.39 -9.33
C GLN A 195 9.21 12.89 -9.00
N ARG A 196 10.25 13.61 -9.43
CA ARG A 196 11.65 13.29 -9.10
C ARG A 196 11.87 13.22 -7.60
N GLU A 197 11.42 14.25 -6.86
CA GLU A 197 11.56 14.28 -5.40
C GLU A 197 10.86 13.08 -4.76
N SER A 198 9.65 12.76 -5.21
CA SER A 198 8.89 11.60 -4.73
C SER A 198 9.62 10.28 -4.99
N LEU A 199 10.15 10.09 -6.19
CA LEU A 199 10.88 8.88 -6.57
C LEU A 199 12.19 8.71 -5.80
N GLU A 200 12.95 9.79 -5.64
CA GLU A 200 14.23 9.73 -4.92
C GLU A 200 14.02 9.51 -3.41
N ARG A 201 13.00 10.14 -2.79
CA ARG A 201 12.65 9.88 -1.40
C ARG A 201 12.15 8.46 -1.19
N LEU A 202 11.33 7.95 -2.11
CA LEU A 202 10.86 6.58 -2.07
C LEU A 202 12.03 5.59 -2.20
N ALA A 203 12.97 5.85 -3.11
CA ALA A 203 14.18 5.04 -3.24
C ALA A 203 15.04 5.10 -1.97
N ASP A 204 15.21 6.28 -1.36
CA ASP A 204 15.95 6.43 -0.10
C ASP A 204 15.31 5.64 1.06
N ILE A 205 13.96 5.60 1.14
CA ILE A 205 13.24 4.80 2.13
C ILE A 205 13.49 3.31 1.88
N ILE A 206 13.35 2.83 0.64
CA ILE A 206 13.56 1.43 0.27
C ILE A 206 15.00 1.00 0.55
N GLU A 207 15.97 1.81 0.16
CA GLU A 207 17.39 1.54 0.39
C GLU A 207 17.72 1.51 1.89
N TRP A 208 17.08 2.37 2.69
CA TRP A 208 17.22 2.31 4.15
C TRP A 208 16.71 0.97 4.71
N TRP A 209 15.57 0.47 4.24
CA TRP A 209 15.04 -0.84 4.64
C TRP A 209 15.97 -1.98 4.25
N ILE A 210 16.56 -1.91 3.05
CA ILE A 210 17.55 -2.88 2.59
C ILE A 210 18.79 -2.88 3.50
N ASP A 211 19.30 -1.70 3.87
CA ASP A 211 20.52 -1.57 4.65
C ASP A 211 20.36 -1.88 6.13
N ASN A 212 19.20 -1.54 6.70
CA ASN A 212 19.02 -1.54 8.14
C ASN A 212 18.08 -2.65 8.64
N ARG A 213 17.26 -3.23 7.77
CA ARG A 213 16.24 -4.21 8.15
C ARG A 213 16.37 -5.57 7.48
N MET A 214 16.99 -5.68 6.30
CA MET A 214 17.19 -6.97 5.66
C MET A 214 18.08 -7.85 6.52
N GLN A 215 17.55 -9.02 6.87
CA GLN A 215 18.23 -10.02 7.69
C GLN A 215 19.10 -10.96 6.83
N SER A 216 19.90 -11.78 7.49
CA SER A 216 20.72 -12.78 6.81
C SER A 216 19.90 -13.81 6.03
N ASP A 217 18.69 -14.13 6.51
CA ASP A 217 17.74 -15.05 5.87
C ASP A 217 16.90 -14.38 4.77
N GLY A 218 17.03 -13.07 4.55
CA GLY A 218 16.31 -12.30 3.53
C GLY A 218 15.06 -11.56 4.02
N GLN A 219 14.57 -11.82 5.22
CA GLN A 219 13.41 -11.11 5.79
C GLN A 219 13.74 -9.66 6.17
N TYR A 220 12.70 -8.82 6.28
CA TYR A 220 12.81 -7.42 6.72
C TYR A 220 12.28 -7.20 8.15
N GLY A 221 11.79 -8.27 8.79
CA GLY A 221 11.33 -8.27 10.16
C GLY A 221 9.82 -8.16 10.34
N GLY A 222 9.03 -8.14 9.26
CA GLY A 222 7.58 -8.32 9.31
C GLY A 222 7.13 -9.78 9.32
N GLY A 223 8.09 -10.71 9.17
CA GLY A 223 7.79 -12.10 8.86
C GLY A 223 7.54 -12.31 7.37
N TRP A 224 7.51 -13.55 6.93
CA TRP A 224 7.38 -13.86 5.50
C TRP A 224 6.09 -13.28 4.88
N GLY A 225 4.96 -13.36 5.61
CA GLY A 225 3.66 -12.89 5.11
C GLY A 225 3.58 -11.36 4.91
N ASP A 226 4.03 -10.56 5.89
CA ASP A 226 4.03 -9.10 5.75
C ASP A 226 5.12 -8.62 4.78
N ASP A 227 6.32 -9.23 4.83
CA ASP A 227 7.46 -8.82 4.02
C ASP A 227 7.23 -9.07 2.52
N CYS A 228 6.46 -10.10 2.15
CA CYS A 228 6.17 -10.40 0.75
C CYS A 228 5.33 -9.31 0.07
N GLU A 229 4.63 -8.48 0.82
CA GLU A 229 3.83 -7.38 0.32
C GLU A 229 4.61 -6.08 0.09
N MET A 230 5.88 -6.00 0.55
CA MET A 230 6.69 -4.78 0.43
C MET A 230 6.82 -4.28 -1.01
N TRP A 231 6.99 -5.16 -1.99
CA TRP A 231 7.13 -4.76 -3.39
C TRP A 231 5.95 -3.92 -3.91
N ARG A 232 4.77 -4.04 -3.33
CA ARG A 232 3.57 -3.31 -3.76
C ARG A 232 3.72 -1.80 -3.62
N TRP A 233 4.48 -1.33 -2.63
CA TRP A 233 4.77 0.09 -2.52
C TRP A 233 6.12 0.49 -3.16
N TRP A 234 6.96 -0.51 -3.57
CA TRP A 234 8.18 -0.28 -4.33
C TRP A 234 7.94 -0.11 -5.82
N VAL A 235 6.77 -0.44 -6.31
CA VAL A 235 6.40 -0.53 -7.75
C VAL A 235 6.95 0.61 -8.62
N PRO A 236 6.85 1.92 -8.24
CA PRO A 236 7.36 2.99 -9.09
C PRO A 236 8.85 2.87 -9.39
N VAL A 237 9.66 2.46 -8.42
CA VAL A 237 11.12 2.36 -8.57
C VAL A 237 11.59 0.94 -8.90
N LEU A 238 10.78 -0.08 -8.63
CA LEU A 238 11.08 -1.48 -8.90
C LEU A 238 10.68 -1.90 -10.31
N ILE A 239 9.47 -1.53 -10.74
CA ILE A 239 8.88 -1.92 -12.03
C ILE A 239 8.91 -0.76 -13.03
N GLY A 240 8.63 0.47 -12.57
CA GLY A 240 8.66 1.66 -13.45
C GLY A 240 10.05 2.02 -13.94
N PHE A 241 11.05 1.81 -13.09
CA PHE A 241 12.47 2.03 -13.39
C PHE A 241 13.29 0.75 -13.21
N GLU A 242 14.60 0.84 -13.49
CA GLU A 242 15.57 -0.21 -13.20
C GLU A 242 16.54 0.28 -12.12
N SER A 243 16.52 -0.38 -10.95
CA SER A 243 17.47 -0.17 -9.87
C SER A 243 18.12 -1.51 -9.51
N PRO A 244 19.39 -1.73 -9.92
CA PRO A 244 20.06 -3.02 -9.66
C PRO A 244 20.04 -3.43 -8.19
N ARG A 245 20.21 -2.44 -7.29
CA ARG A 245 20.19 -2.67 -5.84
C ARG A 245 18.82 -3.14 -5.33
N ILE A 246 17.76 -2.44 -5.71
CA ILE A 246 16.39 -2.75 -5.28
C ILE A 246 15.93 -4.07 -5.92
N THR A 247 16.27 -4.29 -7.19
CA THR A 247 16.02 -5.57 -7.90
C THR A 247 16.72 -6.74 -7.21
N ALA A 248 18.00 -6.60 -6.84
CA ALA A 248 18.74 -7.64 -6.14
C ALA A 248 18.14 -7.95 -4.75
N ALA A 249 17.69 -6.94 -4.03
CA ALA A 249 17.03 -7.12 -2.74
C ALA A 249 15.70 -7.87 -2.87
N GLN A 250 14.87 -7.53 -3.86
CA GLN A 250 13.63 -8.26 -4.15
C GLN A 250 13.92 -9.72 -4.56
N ALA A 251 14.90 -9.95 -5.43
CA ALA A 251 15.29 -11.28 -5.86
C ALA A 251 15.77 -12.13 -4.68
N ARG A 252 16.61 -11.55 -3.79
CA ARG A 252 17.07 -12.23 -2.58
C ARG A 252 15.92 -12.65 -1.67
N PHE A 253 14.97 -11.74 -1.41
CA PHE A 253 13.78 -12.05 -0.60
C PHE A 253 12.95 -13.17 -1.24
N SER A 254 12.64 -13.04 -2.54
CA SER A 254 11.81 -14.00 -3.27
C SER A 254 12.46 -15.40 -3.30
N GLU A 255 13.77 -15.50 -3.54
CA GLU A 255 14.48 -16.79 -3.50
C GLU A 255 14.53 -17.36 -2.10
N ALA A 256 14.76 -16.54 -1.09
CA ALA A 256 14.82 -16.98 0.31
C ALA A 256 13.49 -17.59 0.78
N LEU A 257 12.36 -16.94 0.48
CA LEU A 257 11.04 -17.49 0.81
C LEU A 257 10.74 -18.77 0.02
N MET A 258 11.00 -18.77 -1.29
CA MET A 258 10.78 -19.96 -2.12
C MET A 258 11.70 -21.15 -1.76
N SER A 259 12.77 -20.90 -0.99
CA SER A 259 13.68 -21.95 -0.48
C SER A 259 13.25 -22.52 0.88
N GLN A 260 12.20 -21.96 1.49
CA GLN A 260 11.70 -22.49 2.76
C GLN A 260 11.14 -23.90 2.60
N PRO A 261 11.26 -24.79 3.62
CA PRO A 261 10.78 -26.17 3.55
C PRO A 261 9.31 -26.30 3.18
N HIS A 262 8.47 -25.37 3.64
CA HIS A 262 7.03 -25.38 3.32
C HIS A 262 6.72 -25.01 1.86
N MET A 263 7.71 -24.47 1.11
CA MET A 263 7.60 -24.10 -0.30
C MET A 263 8.20 -25.13 -1.26
N ALA A 264 8.67 -26.26 -0.77
CA ALA A 264 9.40 -27.28 -1.58
C ALA A 264 8.62 -27.76 -2.81
N ALA A 265 7.30 -27.75 -2.77
CA ALA A 265 6.45 -28.10 -3.93
C ALA A 265 6.23 -26.92 -4.92
N GLY A 266 6.78 -25.73 -4.65
CA GLY A 266 6.58 -24.51 -5.45
C GLY A 266 5.32 -23.70 -5.09
N TYR A 267 4.62 -24.15 -4.05
CA TYR A 267 3.53 -23.46 -3.36
C TYR A 267 3.53 -23.92 -1.90
N THR A 268 2.94 -23.14 -1.00
CA THR A 268 2.95 -23.47 0.43
C THR A 268 2.25 -24.80 0.73
N ASN A 269 2.79 -25.57 1.68
CA ASN A 269 2.13 -26.74 2.26
C ASN A 269 1.39 -26.43 3.57
N ARG A 270 1.38 -25.17 4.00
CA ARG A 270 0.63 -24.71 5.16
C ARG A 270 -0.81 -24.48 4.79
N MET A 271 -1.73 -25.19 5.46
CA MET A 271 -3.17 -25.05 5.19
C MET A 271 -3.70 -23.77 5.84
N THR A 272 -3.94 -22.76 5.01
CA THR A 272 -4.59 -21.51 5.40
C THR A 272 -5.47 -21.00 4.25
N ASP A 273 -6.09 -19.84 4.40
CA ASP A 273 -6.94 -19.28 3.34
C ASP A 273 -6.15 -18.78 2.14
N VAL A 274 -6.88 -18.44 1.08
CA VAL A 274 -6.27 -18.03 -0.20
C VAL A 274 -5.44 -16.75 -0.07
N GLU A 275 -5.73 -15.86 0.87
CA GLU A 275 -4.90 -14.68 1.10
C GLU A 275 -3.51 -15.08 1.58
N HIS A 276 -3.43 -15.77 2.70
CA HIS A 276 -2.16 -16.15 3.33
C HIS A 276 -1.36 -17.19 2.52
N THR A 277 -2.03 -18.11 1.80
CA THR A 277 -1.30 -19.03 0.91
C THR A 277 -0.71 -18.32 -0.29
N ALA A 278 -1.38 -17.27 -0.78
CA ALA A 278 -0.88 -16.46 -1.89
C ALA A 278 0.28 -15.55 -1.47
N GLU A 279 0.31 -15.07 -0.24
CA GLU A 279 1.44 -14.32 0.33
C GLU A 279 2.74 -15.10 0.20
N ASP A 280 2.75 -16.34 0.65
CA ASP A 280 3.93 -17.20 0.56
C ASP A 280 4.37 -17.51 -0.90
N SER A 281 3.50 -17.36 -1.89
CA SER A 281 3.74 -17.87 -3.25
C SER A 281 3.62 -16.78 -4.32
N ALA A 282 2.40 -16.37 -4.63
CA ALA A 282 2.12 -15.49 -5.77
C ALA A 282 2.74 -14.10 -5.58
N ASP A 283 2.74 -13.59 -4.36
CA ASP A 283 3.27 -12.25 -4.06
C ASP A 283 4.81 -12.19 -4.17
N VAL A 284 5.52 -13.31 -4.11
CA VAL A 284 6.97 -13.33 -4.33
C VAL A 284 7.37 -13.71 -5.75
N ILE A 285 6.52 -14.45 -6.47
CA ILE A 285 6.77 -14.83 -7.88
C ILE A 285 6.45 -13.65 -8.80
N THR A 286 5.35 -12.95 -8.54
CA THR A 286 4.86 -11.85 -9.42
C THR A 286 5.90 -10.75 -9.66
N PRO A 287 6.54 -10.14 -8.65
CA PRO A 287 7.55 -9.12 -8.92
C PRO A 287 8.72 -9.67 -9.73
N MET A 288 9.13 -10.91 -9.53
CA MET A 288 10.20 -11.53 -10.30
C MET A 288 9.82 -11.78 -11.75
N MET A 289 8.54 -12.04 -12.05
CA MET A 289 8.04 -12.10 -13.43
C MET A 289 8.16 -10.76 -14.16
N HIS A 290 8.15 -9.63 -13.44
CA HIS A 290 8.42 -8.31 -14.02
C HIS A 290 9.91 -8.04 -14.18
N LEU A 291 10.73 -8.45 -13.22
CA LEU A 291 12.15 -8.14 -13.15
C LEU A 291 13.01 -9.06 -14.02
N GLU A 292 12.68 -10.35 -14.01
CA GLU A 292 13.39 -11.41 -14.71
C GLU A 292 12.42 -12.22 -15.59
N PRO A 293 11.75 -11.60 -16.56
CA PRO A 293 10.63 -12.19 -17.30
C PRO A 293 11.01 -13.39 -18.17
N ASP A 294 12.29 -13.58 -18.47
CA ASP A 294 12.80 -14.69 -19.28
C ASP A 294 13.50 -15.76 -18.40
N ASN A 295 13.55 -15.57 -17.09
CA ASN A 295 14.18 -16.55 -16.19
C ASN A 295 13.30 -17.82 -16.10
N PRO A 296 13.80 -18.97 -16.58
CA PRO A 296 13.01 -20.22 -16.66
C PRO A 296 12.54 -20.71 -15.29
N ARG A 297 13.23 -20.35 -14.21
CA ARG A 297 12.83 -20.69 -12.84
C ARG A 297 11.53 -20.00 -12.45
N TRP A 298 11.44 -18.68 -12.67
CA TRP A 298 10.23 -17.94 -12.34
C TRP A 298 9.07 -18.30 -13.26
N LEU A 299 9.35 -18.50 -14.54
CA LEU A 299 8.35 -19.00 -15.52
C LEU A 299 7.81 -20.39 -15.10
N GLY A 300 8.69 -21.30 -14.69
CA GLY A 300 8.30 -22.62 -14.21
C GLY A 300 7.48 -22.56 -12.92
N ARG A 301 7.81 -21.66 -11.98
CA ARG A 301 7.03 -21.42 -10.77
C ARG A 301 5.63 -20.88 -11.10
N ALA A 302 5.55 -19.89 -11.99
CA ALA A 302 4.26 -19.30 -12.40
C ALA A 302 3.35 -20.32 -13.12
N THR A 303 3.90 -21.13 -14.03
CA THR A 303 3.11 -22.15 -14.76
C THR A 303 2.67 -23.30 -13.87
N LYS A 304 3.46 -23.65 -12.85
CA LYS A 304 3.10 -24.69 -11.88
C LYS A 304 1.84 -24.37 -11.08
N LEU A 305 1.53 -23.09 -10.85
CA LEU A 305 0.27 -22.70 -10.22
C LEU A 305 -0.95 -23.05 -11.09
N ALA A 306 -0.80 -22.99 -12.41
CA ALA A 306 -1.85 -23.47 -13.31
C ALA A 306 -2.06 -24.98 -13.22
N ASP A 307 -0.99 -25.76 -13.05
CA ASP A 307 -1.10 -27.21 -12.86
C ASP A 307 -1.83 -27.53 -11.54
N PHE A 308 -1.54 -26.83 -10.44
CA PHE A 308 -2.29 -26.95 -9.20
C PHE A 308 -3.76 -26.56 -9.38
N MET A 309 -4.03 -25.43 -10.04
CA MET A 309 -5.38 -25.01 -10.34
C MET A 309 -6.14 -26.10 -11.12
N GLN A 310 -5.57 -26.60 -12.22
CA GLN A 310 -6.22 -27.56 -13.10
C GLN A 310 -6.44 -28.93 -12.42
N ASN A 311 -5.47 -29.42 -11.67
CA ASN A 311 -5.45 -30.81 -11.24
C ASN A 311 -5.86 -31.01 -9.76
N LEU A 312 -5.80 -29.94 -8.93
CA LEU A 312 -6.01 -30.06 -7.50
C LEU A 312 -7.06 -29.09 -6.95
N TRP A 313 -6.93 -27.78 -7.23
CA TRP A 313 -7.71 -26.75 -6.56
C TRP A 313 -9.11 -26.59 -7.09
N THR A 314 -9.32 -26.88 -8.41
CA THR A 314 -10.62 -26.71 -9.08
C THR A 314 -11.22 -28.04 -9.51
N ALA A 315 -12.52 -28.00 -9.76
CA ALA A 315 -13.26 -29.06 -10.46
C ALA A 315 -14.54 -28.49 -11.06
N ARG A 316 -15.23 -29.29 -11.88
CA ARG A 316 -16.55 -28.91 -12.37
C ARG A 316 -17.60 -29.16 -11.31
N ASN A 317 -18.35 -28.11 -11.00
CA ASN A 317 -19.48 -28.17 -10.07
C ASN A 317 -20.69 -28.92 -10.66
N ARG A 318 -21.77 -29.07 -9.90
CA ARG A 318 -23.00 -29.75 -10.37
C ARG A 318 -23.69 -29.07 -11.57
N ARG A 319 -23.32 -27.82 -11.88
CA ARG A 319 -23.78 -27.10 -13.07
C ARG A 319 -22.84 -27.28 -14.27
N GLY A 320 -21.80 -28.11 -14.15
CA GLY A 320 -20.81 -28.35 -15.18
C GLY A 320 -19.75 -27.27 -15.32
N MET A 321 -19.73 -26.25 -14.45
CA MET A 321 -18.86 -25.08 -14.49
C MET A 321 -17.58 -25.29 -13.67
N LEU A 322 -16.45 -24.80 -14.16
CA LEU A 322 -15.16 -24.92 -13.47
C LEU A 322 -15.05 -23.88 -12.36
N GLN A 323 -14.79 -24.31 -11.13
CA GLN A 323 -14.58 -23.41 -10.00
C GLN A 323 -13.59 -23.97 -8.97
N PHE A 324 -13.08 -23.12 -8.09
CA PHE A 324 -12.33 -23.55 -6.91
C PHE A 324 -13.24 -24.30 -5.93
N LYS A 325 -12.67 -25.34 -5.29
CA LYS A 325 -13.40 -26.21 -4.37
C LYS A 325 -13.45 -25.64 -2.94
N SER A 326 -12.48 -24.79 -2.57
CA SER A 326 -12.34 -24.24 -1.23
C SER A 326 -11.51 -22.96 -1.27
N THR A 327 -11.68 -22.09 -0.28
CA THR A 327 -10.78 -20.97 0.00
C THR A 327 -9.50 -21.39 0.73
N TYR A 328 -9.41 -22.64 1.19
CA TYR A 328 -8.26 -23.19 1.92
C TYR A 328 -7.63 -24.34 1.11
N PHE A 329 -6.40 -24.18 0.72
CA PHE A 329 -5.68 -25.17 -0.08
C PHE A 329 -4.16 -25.02 0.04
N THR A 330 -3.46 -26.06 -0.35
CA THR A 330 -1.98 -26.15 -0.35
C THR A 330 -1.49 -26.68 -1.70
N ALA A 331 -0.17 -26.91 -1.81
CA ALA A 331 0.42 -27.64 -2.93
C ALA A 331 0.01 -29.11 -2.99
N GLN A 332 -0.62 -29.66 -1.96
CA GLN A 332 -0.88 -31.11 -1.83
C GLN A 332 -2.35 -31.44 -1.65
N THR A 333 -3.14 -30.56 -1.05
CA THR A 333 -4.53 -30.85 -0.68
C THR A 333 -5.39 -29.59 -0.67
N VAL A 334 -6.72 -29.82 -0.72
CA VAL A 334 -7.75 -28.81 -0.57
C VAL A 334 -8.56 -29.14 0.68
N ASP A 335 -8.86 -28.15 1.51
CA ASP A 335 -9.70 -28.33 2.69
C ASP A 335 -11.14 -28.69 2.27
N THR A 336 -11.68 -29.74 2.88
CA THR A 336 -13.03 -30.24 2.62
C THR A 336 -14.08 -29.71 3.60
N ASN A 337 -13.72 -28.80 4.51
CA ASN A 337 -14.66 -28.20 5.44
C ASN A 337 -15.76 -27.45 4.68
N PRO A 338 -17.05 -27.79 4.87
CA PRO A 338 -18.18 -27.14 4.17
C PRO A 338 -18.23 -25.62 4.37
N GLN A 339 -17.76 -25.10 5.50
CA GLN A 339 -17.72 -23.65 5.76
C GLN A 339 -16.73 -22.91 4.86
N ARG A 340 -15.77 -23.62 4.24
CA ARG A 340 -14.73 -23.07 3.37
C ARG A 340 -14.92 -23.44 1.91
N ALA A 341 -15.96 -24.24 1.64
CA ALA A 341 -16.22 -24.82 0.32
C ALA A 341 -16.82 -23.79 -0.63
N CYS A 342 -16.00 -22.85 -1.11
CA CYS A 342 -16.41 -21.89 -2.15
C CYS A 342 -15.22 -21.32 -2.94
N ASP A 343 -15.56 -20.85 -4.13
CA ASP A 343 -14.73 -19.96 -4.95
C ASP A 343 -15.05 -18.52 -4.59
N THR A 344 -14.04 -17.66 -4.39
CA THR A 344 -14.21 -16.26 -3.98
C THR A 344 -13.48 -15.31 -4.92
N VAL A 345 -13.81 -14.03 -4.83
CA VAL A 345 -13.13 -12.96 -5.59
C VAL A 345 -11.64 -12.80 -5.22
N TYR A 346 -11.15 -13.49 -4.21
CA TYR A 346 -9.74 -13.53 -3.80
C TYR A 346 -8.88 -14.54 -4.58
N HIS A 347 -9.45 -15.57 -5.21
CA HIS A 347 -8.68 -16.61 -5.90
C HIS A 347 -7.74 -16.09 -6.99
N PRO A 348 -8.01 -14.98 -7.69
CA PRO A 348 -7.03 -14.40 -8.60
C PRO A 348 -5.68 -14.09 -7.94
N ARG A 349 -5.63 -13.82 -6.61
CA ARG A 349 -4.37 -13.56 -5.90
C ARG A 349 -3.43 -14.75 -5.95
N ALA A 350 -3.93 -15.96 -5.75
CA ALA A 350 -3.11 -17.18 -5.83
C ALA A 350 -2.57 -17.46 -7.25
N LEU A 351 -3.21 -16.89 -8.28
CA LEU A 351 -2.87 -17.11 -9.69
C LEU A 351 -2.20 -15.89 -10.34
N GLN A 352 -1.94 -14.82 -9.59
CA GLN A 352 -1.43 -13.56 -10.12
C GLN A 352 -0.23 -13.73 -11.06
N PRO A 353 0.84 -14.49 -10.74
CA PRO A 353 1.96 -14.66 -11.67
C PRO A 353 1.59 -15.49 -12.91
N THR A 354 0.63 -16.41 -12.80
CA THR A 354 0.14 -17.21 -13.94
C THR A 354 -0.72 -16.36 -14.87
N LEU A 355 -1.55 -15.47 -14.34
CA LEU A 355 -2.31 -14.50 -15.10
C LEU A 355 -1.38 -13.57 -15.90
N LEU A 356 -0.31 -13.10 -15.27
CA LEU A 356 0.72 -12.28 -15.91
C LEU A 356 1.47 -13.06 -17.01
N TYR A 357 1.78 -14.34 -16.76
CA TYR A 357 2.37 -15.22 -17.77
C TYR A 357 1.42 -15.40 -18.96
N TRP A 358 0.13 -15.67 -18.70
CA TRP A 358 -0.88 -15.79 -19.73
C TRP A 358 -1.02 -14.52 -20.57
N GLN A 359 -1.11 -13.36 -19.94
CA GLN A 359 -1.15 -12.06 -20.61
C GLN A 359 0.00 -11.87 -21.61
N ARG A 360 1.20 -12.36 -21.27
CA ARG A 360 2.41 -12.16 -22.07
C ARG A 360 2.60 -13.20 -23.18
N THR A 361 2.09 -14.40 -22.99
CA THR A 361 2.36 -15.53 -23.88
C THR A 361 1.18 -15.94 -24.73
N ALA A 362 -0.04 -15.57 -24.34
CA ALA A 362 -1.29 -16.06 -24.93
C ALA A 362 -1.35 -17.61 -25.01
N ASP A 363 -0.79 -18.30 -24.00
CA ASP A 363 -0.76 -19.77 -23.97
C ASP A 363 -2.16 -20.35 -24.10
N ARG A 364 -2.35 -21.26 -25.07
CA ARG A 364 -3.66 -21.83 -25.40
C ARG A 364 -4.24 -22.71 -24.28
N LYS A 365 -3.41 -23.36 -23.45
CA LYS A 365 -3.89 -24.17 -22.33
C LYS A 365 -4.40 -23.25 -21.23
N LEU A 366 -3.67 -22.20 -20.93
CA LEU A 366 -4.10 -21.18 -19.97
C LEU A 366 -5.36 -20.44 -20.46
N THR A 367 -5.45 -20.13 -21.74
CA THR A 367 -6.67 -19.55 -22.31
C THR A 367 -7.89 -20.43 -22.03
N ARG A 368 -7.80 -21.75 -22.31
CA ARG A 368 -8.91 -22.67 -22.00
C ARG A 368 -9.21 -22.78 -20.52
N LEU A 369 -8.19 -22.79 -19.66
CA LEU A 369 -8.35 -22.91 -18.22
C LEU A 369 -9.04 -21.66 -17.64
N PHE A 370 -8.51 -20.49 -17.96
CA PHE A 370 -9.02 -19.23 -17.39
C PHE A 370 -10.37 -18.82 -17.98
N THR A 371 -10.64 -19.08 -19.27
CA THR A 371 -11.98 -18.86 -19.84
C THR A 371 -13.03 -19.77 -19.18
N ALA A 372 -12.72 -21.06 -18.99
CA ALA A 372 -13.64 -21.97 -18.29
C ALA A 372 -13.95 -21.53 -16.85
N TRP A 373 -12.97 -20.96 -16.15
CA TRP A 373 -13.17 -20.42 -14.80
C TRP A 373 -13.96 -19.11 -14.83
N MET A 374 -13.61 -18.17 -15.73
CA MET A 374 -14.32 -16.89 -15.83
C MET A 374 -15.76 -17.04 -16.32
N ASP A 375 -16.06 -18.07 -17.13
CA ASP A 375 -17.44 -18.41 -17.53
C ASP A 375 -18.30 -18.70 -16.29
N THR A 376 -17.76 -19.32 -15.26
CA THR A 376 -18.45 -19.54 -13.98
C THR A 376 -18.81 -18.22 -13.29
N TRP A 377 -17.91 -17.26 -13.30
CA TRP A 377 -18.15 -15.95 -12.67
C TRP A 377 -19.09 -15.07 -13.49
N VAL A 378 -19.06 -15.15 -14.82
CA VAL A 378 -20.04 -14.49 -15.72
C VAL A 378 -21.43 -15.03 -15.46
N ASP A 379 -21.60 -16.37 -15.43
CA ASP A 379 -22.87 -17.02 -15.12
C ASP A 379 -23.39 -16.64 -13.72
N ALA A 380 -22.53 -16.70 -12.70
CA ALA A 380 -22.90 -16.32 -11.35
C ALA A 380 -23.29 -14.84 -11.20
N ALA A 381 -22.64 -13.95 -11.95
CA ALA A 381 -23.00 -12.53 -11.97
C ALA A 381 -24.38 -12.31 -12.59
N ALA A 382 -24.69 -13.00 -13.70
CA ALA A 382 -25.95 -12.85 -14.42
C ALA A 382 -27.18 -13.36 -13.62
N ARG A 383 -27.00 -14.35 -12.75
CA ARG A 383 -28.12 -14.99 -12.03
C ARG A 383 -28.66 -14.13 -10.89
N ALA A 384 -30.01 -14.03 -10.81
CA ALA A 384 -30.71 -13.62 -9.60
C ALA A 384 -30.95 -14.86 -8.74
N GLU A 385 -30.19 -15.03 -7.67
CA GLU A 385 -30.21 -16.24 -6.84
C GLU A 385 -29.90 -15.93 -5.37
N ARG A 386 -30.58 -16.57 -4.43
CA ARG A 386 -30.39 -16.37 -2.98
C ARG A 386 -30.50 -14.89 -2.55
N GLY A 387 -31.39 -14.14 -3.20
CA GLY A 387 -31.55 -12.70 -2.93
C GLY A 387 -30.52 -11.78 -3.58
N LYS A 388 -29.53 -12.34 -4.29
CA LYS A 388 -28.58 -11.53 -5.08
C LYS A 388 -29.29 -10.98 -6.33
N PRO A 389 -29.19 -9.67 -6.61
CA PRO A 389 -29.68 -9.11 -7.88
C PRO A 389 -28.91 -9.69 -9.08
N ALA A 390 -29.60 -9.81 -10.24
CA ALA A 390 -28.91 -10.07 -11.49
C ALA A 390 -27.90 -8.95 -11.80
N GLY A 391 -26.82 -9.29 -12.50
CA GLY A 391 -25.79 -8.33 -12.90
C GLY A 391 -24.76 -7.95 -11.83
N ILE A 392 -24.87 -8.52 -10.64
CA ILE A 392 -23.90 -8.31 -9.55
C ILE A 392 -22.96 -9.51 -9.42
N ILE A 393 -21.66 -9.29 -9.44
CA ILE A 393 -20.67 -10.31 -9.09
C ILE A 393 -20.87 -10.68 -7.61
N PRO A 394 -21.11 -11.98 -7.26
CA PRO A 394 -21.28 -12.38 -5.87
C PRO A 394 -19.97 -12.31 -5.07
N SER A 395 -20.06 -12.43 -3.73
CA SER A 395 -18.89 -12.59 -2.85
C SER A 395 -18.16 -13.92 -3.10
N ALA A 396 -18.93 -14.96 -3.41
CA ALA A 396 -18.44 -16.31 -3.59
C ALA A 396 -19.41 -17.14 -4.48
N ILE A 397 -18.94 -18.31 -4.89
CA ILE A 397 -19.72 -19.36 -5.56
C ILE A 397 -19.51 -20.65 -4.75
N HIS A 398 -20.59 -21.20 -4.19
CA HIS A 398 -20.54 -22.35 -3.30
C HIS A 398 -20.15 -23.64 -4.04
N TRP A 399 -19.33 -24.46 -3.41
CA TRP A 399 -18.94 -25.78 -3.90
C TRP A 399 -19.69 -26.87 -3.11
N PRO A 400 -20.22 -27.95 -3.73
CA PRO A 400 -20.09 -28.30 -5.16
C PRO A 400 -21.28 -27.90 -6.03
N ASP A 401 -22.28 -27.19 -5.56
CA ASP A 401 -23.54 -26.98 -6.26
C ASP A 401 -23.53 -25.78 -7.21
N GLY A 402 -22.54 -24.87 -7.10
CA GLY A 402 -22.41 -23.69 -7.95
C GLY A 402 -23.44 -22.58 -7.63
N SER A 403 -24.09 -22.61 -6.47
CA SER A 403 -24.97 -21.53 -6.04
C SER A 403 -24.17 -20.27 -5.65
N VAL A 404 -24.77 -19.08 -5.75
CA VAL A 404 -24.10 -17.83 -5.38
C VAL A 404 -23.97 -17.70 -3.87
N GLY A 405 -22.87 -17.11 -3.39
CA GLY A 405 -22.53 -17.00 -1.97
C GLY A 405 -21.73 -18.19 -1.47
N GLY A 406 -21.55 -18.26 -0.15
CA GLY A 406 -20.83 -19.34 0.54
C GLY A 406 -21.76 -20.17 1.41
N ALA A 407 -21.20 -20.72 2.50
CA ALA A 407 -21.94 -21.50 3.50
C ALA A 407 -22.90 -20.65 4.37
N GLY A 408 -22.71 -19.32 4.42
CA GLY A 408 -23.60 -18.41 5.14
C GLY A 408 -24.98 -18.28 4.50
N PRO A 409 -25.98 -17.76 5.25
CA PRO A 409 -27.34 -17.56 4.72
C PRO A 409 -27.39 -16.46 3.65
N ASP A 410 -26.54 -15.47 3.79
CA ASP A 410 -26.51 -14.29 2.93
C ASP A 410 -25.49 -14.45 1.81
N TRP A 411 -25.86 -14.14 0.58
CA TRP A 411 -24.99 -14.26 -0.59
C TRP A 411 -23.76 -13.34 -0.53
N TRP A 412 -23.84 -12.26 0.25
CA TRP A 412 -22.79 -11.23 0.39
C TRP A 412 -21.81 -11.49 1.55
N ASP A 413 -22.17 -12.44 2.46
CA ASP A 413 -21.32 -12.90 3.57
C ASP A 413 -21.13 -14.41 3.46
N PRO A 414 -20.05 -14.89 2.83
CA PRO A 414 -19.83 -16.31 2.62
C PRO A 414 -19.54 -17.10 3.92
N ARG A 415 -19.21 -16.41 5.03
CA ARG A 415 -18.90 -17.04 6.32
C ARG A 415 -17.79 -18.09 6.30
N ASN A 416 -16.85 -17.94 5.38
CA ASN A 416 -15.80 -18.93 5.12
C ASN A 416 -14.44 -18.56 5.74
N HIS A 417 -14.40 -17.53 6.57
CA HIS A 417 -13.20 -17.05 7.25
C HIS A 417 -13.53 -16.55 8.66
N SER A 418 -12.59 -16.70 9.62
CA SER A 418 -12.76 -16.20 10.98
C SER A 418 -12.74 -14.66 11.04
N GLU A 419 -12.02 -14.02 10.14
CA GLU A 419 -11.99 -12.57 9.97
C GLU A 419 -13.08 -12.14 8.98
N SER A 420 -14.27 -11.89 9.49
CA SER A 420 -15.51 -11.70 8.73
C SER A 420 -15.48 -10.59 7.67
N THR A 421 -14.49 -9.69 7.68
CA THR A 421 -14.41 -8.55 6.74
C THR A 421 -13.66 -8.88 5.45
N LEU A 422 -12.83 -9.92 5.42
CA LEU A 422 -11.96 -10.24 4.28
C LEU A 422 -12.77 -10.60 3.02
N TYR A 423 -13.77 -11.44 3.17
CA TYR A 423 -14.60 -11.94 2.08
C TYR A 423 -15.97 -11.28 1.98
N LEU A 424 -16.30 -10.34 2.88
CA LEU A 424 -17.56 -9.59 2.79
C LEU A 424 -17.61 -8.79 1.49
N TRP A 425 -18.73 -8.91 0.80
CA TRP A 425 -18.96 -8.15 -0.42
C TRP A 425 -18.99 -6.62 -0.15
N PRO A 426 -18.35 -5.76 -0.92
CA PRO A 426 -17.60 -5.99 -2.16
C PRO A 426 -16.07 -6.04 -1.96
N SER A 427 -15.59 -6.58 -0.84
CA SER A 427 -14.15 -6.67 -0.57
C SER A 427 -13.43 -7.39 -1.72
N ALA A 428 -12.23 -6.91 -2.06
CA ALA A 428 -11.35 -7.48 -3.09
C ALA A 428 -11.95 -7.62 -4.51
N MET A 429 -13.10 -7.00 -4.79
CA MET A 429 -13.79 -7.08 -6.07
C MET A 429 -12.89 -6.76 -7.28
N SER A 430 -11.92 -5.84 -7.11
CA SER A 430 -10.99 -5.45 -8.17
C SER A 430 -10.13 -6.61 -8.68
N MET A 431 -9.83 -7.62 -7.86
CA MET A 431 -9.07 -8.78 -8.30
C MET A 431 -9.84 -9.57 -9.35
N MET A 432 -11.13 -9.77 -9.13
CA MET A 432 -12.01 -10.48 -10.07
C MET A 432 -12.32 -9.63 -11.31
N THR A 433 -12.62 -8.33 -11.16
CA THR A 433 -12.89 -7.47 -12.31
C THR A 433 -11.65 -7.31 -13.20
N ASP A 434 -10.44 -7.22 -12.63
CA ASP A 434 -9.21 -7.21 -13.41
C ASP A 434 -8.98 -8.53 -14.16
N THR A 435 -9.34 -9.67 -13.56
CA THR A 435 -9.24 -10.99 -14.22
C THR A 435 -10.24 -11.11 -15.36
N LEU A 436 -11.46 -10.60 -15.21
CA LEU A 436 -12.46 -10.54 -16.30
C LEU A 436 -11.99 -9.64 -17.45
N LEU A 437 -11.44 -8.45 -17.13
CA LEU A 437 -10.86 -7.53 -18.13
C LEU A 437 -9.68 -8.16 -18.86
N LEU A 438 -8.82 -8.87 -18.14
CA LEU A 438 -7.74 -9.64 -18.74
C LEU A 438 -8.29 -10.71 -19.68
N THR A 439 -9.34 -11.43 -19.27
CA THR A 439 -9.95 -12.48 -20.11
C THR A 439 -10.55 -11.90 -21.38
N TYR A 440 -11.21 -10.74 -21.29
CA TYR A 440 -11.64 -9.99 -22.48
C TYR A 440 -10.45 -9.60 -23.36
N HIS A 441 -9.40 -9.04 -22.78
CA HIS A 441 -8.19 -8.64 -23.51
C HIS A 441 -7.57 -9.81 -24.30
N MET A 442 -7.54 -10.99 -23.69
CA MET A 442 -6.92 -12.18 -24.28
C MET A 442 -7.79 -12.89 -25.33
N THR A 443 -9.12 -12.72 -25.27
CA THR A 443 -10.06 -13.48 -26.12
C THR A 443 -10.85 -12.60 -27.10
N GLY A 444 -11.00 -11.31 -26.79
CA GLY A 444 -11.91 -10.41 -27.50
C GLY A 444 -13.40 -10.67 -27.22
N ASP A 445 -13.75 -11.65 -26.38
CA ASP A 445 -15.14 -12.02 -26.11
C ASP A 445 -15.80 -11.07 -25.12
N LYS A 446 -16.76 -10.29 -25.57
CA LYS A 446 -17.45 -9.24 -24.80
C LYS A 446 -18.24 -9.76 -23.60
N LYS A 447 -18.57 -11.08 -23.54
CA LYS A 447 -19.28 -11.64 -22.38
C LYS A 447 -18.54 -11.40 -21.07
N TYR A 448 -17.20 -11.30 -21.09
CA TYR A 448 -16.38 -11.02 -19.90
C TYR A 448 -16.46 -9.57 -19.44
N LEU A 449 -17.00 -8.66 -20.26
CA LEU A 449 -17.29 -7.27 -19.86
C LEU A 449 -18.66 -7.13 -19.17
N GLU A 450 -19.61 -8.06 -19.44
CA GLU A 450 -21.00 -7.94 -18.95
C GLU A 450 -21.12 -7.80 -17.42
N PRO A 451 -20.36 -8.55 -16.57
CA PRO A 451 -20.44 -8.35 -15.13
C PRO A 451 -20.01 -6.94 -14.68
N ILE A 452 -19.08 -6.33 -15.42
CA ILE A 452 -18.59 -4.97 -15.13
C ILE A 452 -19.61 -3.94 -15.60
N ARG A 453 -20.14 -4.11 -16.81
CA ARG A 453 -21.15 -3.22 -17.39
C ARG A 453 -22.41 -3.17 -16.52
N SER A 454 -22.96 -4.35 -16.17
CA SER A 454 -24.16 -4.44 -15.35
C SER A 454 -23.98 -3.82 -13.95
N MET A 455 -22.82 -4.01 -13.30
CA MET A 455 -22.55 -3.32 -12.03
C MET A 455 -22.45 -1.81 -12.22
N ALA A 456 -21.83 -1.34 -13.31
CA ALA A 456 -21.74 0.09 -13.61
C ALA A 456 -23.10 0.70 -13.92
N GLU A 457 -23.95 0.03 -14.67
CA GLU A 457 -25.34 0.42 -14.94
C GLU A 457 -26.17 0.53 -13.65
N ILE A 458 -26.09 -0.50 -12.79
CA ILE A 458 -26.73 -0.48 -11.46
C ILE A 458 -26.22 0.72 -10.66
N ARG A 459 -24.90 0.97 -10.67
CA ARG A 459 -24.34 2.12 -9.95
C ARG A 459 -24.84 3.45 -10.51
N LEU A 460 -24.92 3.60 -11.83
CA LEU A 460 -25.46 4.81 -12.48
C LEU A 460 -26.92 5.05 -12.11
N LYS A 461 -27.76 4.01 -12.17
CA LYS A 461 -29.18 4.07 -11.81
C LYS A 461 -29.40 4.69 -10.42
N TYR A 462 -28.51 4.43 -9.46
CA TYR A 462 -28.61 4.92 -8.07
C TYR A 462 -27.64 6.07 -7.77
N LEU A 463 -26.98 6.64 -8.78
CA LEU A 463 -25.95 7.66 -8.55
C LEU A 463 -26.47 8.95 -7.91
N SER A 464 -27.71 9.34 -8.26
CA SER A 464 -28.41 10.53 -7.77
C SER A 464 -29.41 10.26 -6.65
N SER A 465 -29.49 9.00 -6.18
CA SER A 465 -30.42 8.66 -5.10
C SER A 465 -29.99 9.35 -3.81
N ALA A 466 -30.89 10.17 -3.27
CA ALA A 466 -30.66 10.83 -1.98
C ALA A 466 -30.45 9.81 -0.87
N ALA A 467 -29.62 10.17 0.10
CA ALA A 467 -29.43 9.37 1.32
C ALA A 467 -30.75 9.33 2.12
N GLY A 468 -31.57 8.32 1.83
CA GLY A 468 -32.74 7.96 2.57
C GLY A 468 -32.47 6.89 3.62
N ARG A 469 -33.48 6.12 4.00
CA ARG A 469 -33.35 4.95 4.86
C ARG A 469 -32.28 4.01 4.27
N GLU A 470 -31.42 3.46 5.15
CA GLU A 470 -30.39 2.50 4.74
C GLU A 470 -31.05 1.32 3.99
N PRO A 471 -30.59 1.01 2.76
CA PRO A 471 -31.17 -0.05 1.96
C PRO A 471 -31.00 -1.42 2.64
N ALA A 472 -31.94 -2.32 2.43
CA ALA A 472 -31.84 -3.70 2.93
C ALA A 472 -30.57 -4.37 2.41
N PRO A 473 -29.75 -4.99 3.28
CA PRO A 473 -28.53 -5.68 2.87
C PRO A 473 -28.79 -6.69 1.74
N GLY A 474 -27.94 -6.72 0.75
CA GLY A 474 -28.06 -7.61 -0.40
C GLY A 474 -28.99 -7.12 -1.51
N SER A 475 -29.80 -6.07 -1.30
CA SER A 475 -30.67 -5.49 -2.35
C SER A 475 -29.86 -4.74 -3.43
N GLU A 476 -30.44 -4.50 -4.60
CA GLU A 476 -29.80 -3.77 -5.70
C GLU A 476 -29.34 -2.37 -5.27
N SER A 477 -30.17 -1.62 -4.56
CA SER A 477 -29.84 -0.28 -4.04
C SER A 477 -28.73 -0.32 -2.99
N TRP A 478 -28.69 -1.37 -2.16
CA TRP A 478 -27.59 -1.60 -1.22
C TRP A 478 -26.29 -1.91 -1.97
N CYS A 479 -26.34 -2.76 -3.01
CA CYS A 479 -25.19 -3.03 -3.87
C CYS A 479 -24.66 -1.75 -4.50
N ALA A 480 -25.54 -0.95 -5.09
CA ALA A 480 -25.16 0.34 -5.68
C ALA A 480 -24.46 1.28 -4.69
N ALA A 481 -24.95 1.34 -3.44
CA ALA A 481 -24.33 2.15 -2.38
C ALA A 481 -22.94 1.63 -1.97
N LYS A 482 -22.72 0.31 -1.96
CA LYS A 482 -21.46 -0.34 -1.56
C LYS A 482 -20.41 -0.38 -2.67
N LEU A 483 -20.81 -0.44 -3.95
CA LEU A 483 -19.88 -0.52 -5.09
C LEU A 483 -18.94 0.69 -5.21
N GLY A 484 -19.23 1.80 -4.55
CA GLY A 484 -18.50 3.04 -4.78
C GLY A 484 -18.63 3.52 -6.24
N LEU A 485 -17.55 3.99 -6.82
CA LEU A 485 -17.54 4.49 -8.20
C LEU A 485 -16.89 3.51 -9.20
N LEU A 486 -16.43 2.36 -8.76
CA LEU A 486 -15.70 1.38 -9.59
C LEU A 486 -14.57 2.01 -10.44
N ALA A 487 -14.01 3.14 -10.01
CA ALA A 487 -13.19 4.01 -10.86
C ALA A 487 -11.97 3.32 -11.47
N GLY A 488 -11.29 2.45 -10.71
CA GLY A 488 -10.14 1.67 -11.23
C GLY A 488 -10.54 0.68 -12.31
N THR A 489 -11.65 -0.04 -12.10
CA THR A 489 -12.20 -0.99 -13.08
C THR A 489 -12.67 -0.28 -14.35
N ILE A 490 -13.44 0.81 -14.19
CA ILE A 490 -13.95 1.60 -15.32
C ILE A 490 -12.80 2.27 -16.09
N ALA A 491 -11.73 2.70 -15.42
CA ALA A 491 -10.56 3.27 -16.08
C ALA A 491 -9.89 2.24 -17.03
N LYS A 492 -9.70 1.00 -16.58
CA LYS A 492 -9.17 -0.09 -17.42
C LYS A 492 -10.16 -0.47 -18.52
N TYR A 493 -11.46 -0.58 -18.20
CA TYR A 493 -12.51 -0.81 -19.19
C TYR A 493 -12.46 0.24 -20.31
N ARG A 494 -12.45 1.53 -19.93
CA ARG A 494 -12.37 2.66 -20.87
C ARG A 494 -11.11 2.63 -21.72
N PHE A 495 -9.99 2.27 -21.12
CA PHE A 495 -8.70 2.14 -21.81
C PHE A 495 -8.73 1.01 -22.87
N LEU A 496 -9.30 -0.15 -22.51
CA LEU A 496 -9.32 -1.33 -23.38
C LEU A 496 -10.36 -1.24 -24.51
N THR A 497 -11.53 -0.69 -24.23
CA THR A 497 -12.67 -0.71 -25.16
C THR A 497 -12.83 0.58 -25.96
N GLY A 498 -12.31 1.70 -25.44
CA GLY A 498 -12.63 3.02 -25.97
C GLY A 498 -14.06 3.50 -25.65
N ASP A 499 -14.87 2.68 -25.00
CA ASP A 499 -16.28 2.96 -24.70
C ASP A 499 -16.43 3.96 -23.57
N SER A 500 -17.17 5.04 -23.81
CA SER A 500 -17.37 6.17 -22.90
C SER A 500 -18.69 6.12 -22.09
N GLU A 501 -19.45 5.04 -22.20
CA GLU A 501 -20.77 4.90 -21.56
C GLU A 501 -20.74 5.17 -20.05
N PHE A 502 -19.65 4.80 -19.39
CA PHE A 502 -19.50 4.95 -17.94
C PHE A 502 -18.60 6.13 -17.51
N ASP A 503 -18.31 7.06 -18.41
CA ASP A 503 -17.45 8.22 -18.14
C ASP A 503 -18.01 9.11 -17.00
N GLU A 504 -19.32 9.10 -16.74
CA GLU A 504 -19.90 9.80 -15.57
C GLU A 504 -19.43 9.22 -14.24
N LEU A 505 -19.38 7.89 -14.09
CA LEU A 505 -18.82 7.23 -12.90
C LEU A 505 -17.32 7.51 -12.79
N LEU A 506 -16.62 7.43 -13.92
CA LEU A 506 -15.20 7.68 -13.98
C LEU A 506 -14.85 9.12 -13.60
N ALA A 507 -15.59 10.11 -14.12
CA ALA A 507 -15.36 11.53 -13.82
C ALA A 507 -15.46 11.88 -12.33
N ARG A 508 -16.33 11.20 -11.59
CA ARG A 508 -16.51 11.39 -10.14
C ARG A 508 -15.42 10.76 -9.28
N GLY A 509 -14.75 9.70 -9.76
CA GLY A 509 -13.81 8.89 -8.98
C GLY A 509 -12.48 8.60 -9.63
N MET A 510 -12.21 9.08 -10.85
CA MET A 510 -10.97 8.77 -11.55
C MET A 510 -9.74 9.34 -10.84
N SER A 511 -8.65 8.60 -10.95
CA SER A 511 -7.35 9.04 -10.46
C SER A 511 -6.89 10.34 -11.15
N PRO A 512 -6.03 11.13 -10.50
CA PRO A 512 -5.47 12.33 -11.13
C PRO A 512 -4.75 12.05 -12.46
N TYR A 513 -4.12 10.88 -12.60
CA TYR A 513 -3.51 10.46 -13.85
C TYR A 513 -4.56 10.22 -14.94
N MET A 514 -5.69 9.57 -14.62
CA MET A 514 -6.76 9.35 -15.59
C MET A 514 -7.48 10.65 -15.97
N LYS A 515 -7.64 11.61 -15.05
CA LYS A 515 -8.12 12.97 -15.38
C LYS A 515 -7.21 13.64 -16.40
N PHE A 516 -5.89 13.53 -16.20
CA PHE A 516 -4.93 14.02 -17.16
C PHE A 516 -5.07 13.31 -18.53
N ARG A 517 -5.17 11.99 -18.55
CA ARG A 517 -5.23 11.21 -19.80
C ARG A 517 -6.52 11.45 -20.60
N LEU A 518 -7.67 11.56 -19.97
CA LEU A 518 -8.98 11.68 -20.64
C LEU A 518 -9.45 13.12 -20.82
N ALA A 519 -9.12 14.01 -19.88
CA ALA A 519 -9.58 15.41 -19.89
C ALA A 519 -8.44 16.43 -20.02
N ASN A 520 -7.19 15.98 -20.19
CA ASN A 520 -5.98 16.82 -20.21
C ASN A 520 -5.83 17.71 -18.97
N ASP A 521 -6.34 17.24 -17.82
CA ASP A 521 -6.26 17.99 -16.55
C ASP A 521 -4.87 17.87 -15.93
N ARG A 522 -3.93 18.66 -16.45
CA ARG A 522 -2.56 18.77 -15.94
C ARG A 522 -2.49 19.36 -14.55
N SER A 523 -3.46 20.18 -14.17
CA SER A 523 -3.48 20.86 -12.88
C SER A 523 -3.74 19.87 -11.74
N SER A 524 -4.73 19.01 -11.88
CA SER A 524 -5.01 17.93 -10.91
C SER A 524 -3.85 16.96 -10.79
N LEU A 525 -3.20 16.60 -11.91
CA LEU A 525 -2.01 15.73 -11.89
C LEU A 525 -0.86 16.39 -11.13
N ALA A 526 -0.53 17.64 -11.45
CA ALA A 526 0.55 18.37 -10.79
C ALA A 526 0.29 18.55 -9.29
N ALA A 527 -0.94 18.89 -8.89
CA ALA A 527 -1.33 19.02 -7.49
C ALA A 527 -1.19 17.68 -6.74
N ALA A 528 -1.55 16.56 -7.36
CA ALA A 528 -1.46 15.24 -6.75
C ALA A 528 -0.01 14.75 -6.64
N LEU A 529 0.85 15.05 -7.62
CA LEU A 529 2.30 14.77 -7.52
C LEU A 529 2.95 15.62 -6.43
N SER A 530 2.58 16.92 -6.33
CA SER A 530 3.03 17.81 -5.26
C SER A 530 2.62 17.28 -3.88
N SER A 531 1.37 16.86 -3.73
CA SER A 531 0.87 16.24 -2.48
C SER A 531 1.62 14.95 -2.11
N THR A 532 2.01 14.16 -3.11
CA THR A 532 2.80 12.93 -2.88
C THR A 532 4.23 13.27 -2.44
N ALA A 533 4.87 14.24 -3.08
CA ALA A 533 6.19 14.73 -2.68
C ALA A 533 6.18 15.29 -1.25
N GLU A 534 5.14 16.07 -0.92
CA GLU A 534 4.93 16.63 0.41
C GLU A 534 4.75 15.54 1.48
N ALA A 535 3.94 14.50 1.19
CA ALA A 535 3.75 13.37 2.08
C ALA A 535 5.06 12.61 2.35
N LEU A 536 5.92 12.43 1.33
CA LEU A 536 7.23 11.79 1.49
C LEU A 536 8.28 12.70 2.15
N ARG A 537 8.09 14.02 2.10
CA ARG A 537 9.01 15.02 2.68
C ARG A 537 8.90 15.10 4.19
N VAL A 538 7.72 14.82 4.72
CA VAL A 538 7.33 15.14 6.08
C VAL A 538 8.28 14.56 7.12
N ASN A 539 8.42 13.25 7.21
CA ASN A 539 9.16 12.64 8.31
C ASN A 539 9.77 11.30 7.91
N PHE A 540 11.00 11.30 7.51
CA PHE A 540 11.72 10.08 7.13
C PHE A 540 11.70 8.97 8.21
N PRO A 541 11.88 9.27 9.52
CA PRO A 541 11.77 8.26 10.57
C PRO A 541 10.42 7.54 10.61
N ALA A 542 9.33 8.23 10.24
CA ALA A 542 7.99 7.63 10.19
C ALA A 542 7.81 6.58 9.06
N TYR A 543 8.76 6.49 8.15
CA TYR A 543 8.78 5.47 7.09
C TYR A 543 9.91 4.45 7.30
N THR A 544 10.73 4.62 8.33
CA THR A 544 11.97 3.85 8.53
C THR A 544 12.08 3.36 9.97
N SER A 545 12.80 4.05 10.85
CA SER A 545 13.11 3.60 12.20
C SER A 545 11.89 3.37 13.11
N GLU A 546 10.80 4.08 12.87
CA GLU A 546 9.59 3.98 13.69
C GLU A 546 8.62 2.90 13.21
N VAL A 547 8.74 2.40 11.98
CA VAL A 547 7.86 1.35 11.46
C VAL A 547 8.29 -0.03 11.96
N ARG A 548 7.29 -0.87 12.26
CA ARG A 548 7.47 -2.26 12.71
C ARG A 548 6.83 -3.29 11.77
N TYR A 549 5.85 -2.88 10.97
CA TYR A 549 5.13 -3.74 10.02
C TYR A 549 5.40 -3.30 8.59
N THR A 550 5.94 -4.20 7.79
CA THR A 550 6.54 -3.92 6.48
C THR A 550 5.51 -3.68 5.38
N ASP A 551 4.33 -4.26 5.49
CA ASP A 551 3.18 -4.01 4.60
C ASP A 551 2.58 -2.60 4.77
N ARG A 552 2.88 -1.92 5.89
CA ARG A 552 2.25 -0.65 6.31
C ARG A 552 3.18 0.54 6.38
N VAL A 553 4.40 0.42 5.83
CA VAL A 553 5.45 1.45 5.90
C VAL A 553 4.91 2.84 5.55
N LEU A 554 4.29 2.99 4.39
CA LEU A 554 3.82 4.29 3.91
C LEU A 554 2.52 4.77 4.60
N ARG A 555 1.87 3.93 5.40
CA ARG A 555 0.59 4.26 6.07
C ARG A 555 0.78 4.80 7.49
N LEU A 556 1.95 4.63 8.10
CA LEU A 556 2.15 5.03 9.49
C LEU A 556 1.83 6.51 9.73
N PRO A 557 2.31 7.49 8.92
CA PRO A 557 2.03 8.92 9.19
C PRO A 557 0.54 9.25 9.25
N SER A 558 -0.30 8.56 8.47
CA SER A 558 -1.76 8.79 8.48
C SER A 558 -2.47 8.15 9.67
N ARG A 559 -1.79 7.27 10.42
CA ARG A 559 -2.33 6.58 11.60
C ARG A 559 -1.87 7.18 12.91
N VAL A 560 -0.78 7.93 12.89
CA VAL A 560 -0.28 8.65 14.07
C VAL A 560 -1.22 9.81 14.38
N PRO A 561 -1.80 9.90 15.59
CA PRO A 561 -2.64 11.02 15.96
C PRO A 561 -1.77 12.27 16.08
N VAL A 562 -1.99 13.22 15.20
CA VAL A 562 -1.26 14.48 15.14
C VAL A 562 -2.11 15.59 15.74
N GLU A 563 -1.54 16.34 16.68
CA GLU A 563 -2.20 17.50 17.27
C GLU A 563 -1.82 18.75 16.49
N GLY A 564 -2.83 19.53 16.05
CA GLY A 564 -2.59 20.83 15.40
C GLY A 564 -2.08 20.74 13.96
N ALA A 565 -2.59 19.85 13.21
CA ALA A 565 -2.45 19.52 11.77
C ALA A 565 -1.85 20.56 10.81
N SER A 566 -0.63 21.03 11.03
CA SER A 566 0.18 21.67 9.98
C SER A 566 0.94 20.64 9.13
N ILE A 567 1.01 19.37 9.59
CA ILE A 567 1.65 18.29 8.85
C ILE A 567 0.58 17.50 8.10
N PRO A 568 0.71 17.34 6.78
CA PRO A 568 -0.17 16.45 6.04
C PRO A 568 0.00 15.03 6.55
N THR A 569 -1.03 14.48 7.21
CA THR A 569 -1.10 13.06 7.59
C THR A 569 -1.40 12.19 6.35
N ARG A 570 -0.92 12.60 5.19
CA ARG A 570 -1.25 11.99 3.90
C ARG A 570 -0.33 10.80 3.63
N THR A 571 -0.93 9.73 3.18
CA THR A 571 -0.20 8.59 2.63
C THR A 571 0.34 8.96 1.25
N PRO A 572 1.63 8.73 0.95
CA PRO A 572 2.17 8.92 -0.41
C PRO A 572 1.43 8.05 -1.42
N ASN A 573 1.11 8.61 -2.58
CA ASN A 573 0.40 7.88 -3.62
C ASN A 573 1.37 7.23 -4.61
N THR A 574 1.85 6.03 -4.28
CA THR A 574 2.76 5.25 -5.15
C THR A 574 2.07 4.77 -6.42
N SER A 575 0.76 4.51 -6.39
CA SER A 575 -0.01 4.15 -7.60
C SER A 575 -0.04 5.29 -8.61
N LEU A 576 -0.17 6.56 -8.15
CA LEU A 576 -0.07 7.72 -9.03
C LEU A 576 1.31 7.84 -9.67
N LEU A 577 2.37 7.65 -8.88
CA LEU A 577 3.75 7.65 -9.42
C LEU A 577 3.90 6.59 -10.49
N TYR A 578 3.48 5.36 -10.21
CA TYR A 578 3.55 4.25 -11.16
C TYR A 578 2.75 4.52 -12.44
N SER A 579 1.48 4.94 -12.30
CA SER A 579 0.63 5.24 -13.46
C SER A 579 1.22 6.35 -14.34
N SER A 580 1.70 7.44 -13.72
CA SER A 580 2.30 8.57 -14.47
C SER A 580 3.58 8.17 -15.22
N LEU A 581 4.38 7.27 -14.63
CA LEU A 581 5.63 6.79 -15.20
C LEU A 581 5.44 5.79 -16.34
N THR A 582 4.43 4.92 -16.20
CA THR A 582 4.31 3.73 -17.05
C THR A 582 3.13 3.78 -18.02
N GLY A 583 2.19 4.69 -17.79
CA GLY A 583 0.96 4.77 -18.59
C GLY A 583 -0.14 3.81 -18.15
N ASP A 584 0.07 3.03 -17.10
CA ASP A 584 -0.92 2.09 -16.60
C ASP A 584 -2.12 2.84 -15.98
N PRO A 585 -3.37 2.57 -16.41
CA PRO A 585 -4.54 3.23 -15.85
C PRO A 585 -4.95 2.75 -14.46
N GLY A 586 -4.33 1.67 -13.95
CA GLY A 586 -4.66 1.02 -12.69
C GLY A 586 -3.43 0.72 -11.82
N SER A 587 -3.05 -0.56 -11.72
CA SER A 587 -1.96 -1.02 -10.88
C SER A 587 -1.16 -2.15 -11.52
N ALA A 588 0.08 -2.36 -11.05
CA ALA A 588 0.99 -3.43 -11.49
C ALA A 588 0.52 -4.85 -11.08
N GLY A 589 -0.61 -4.98 -10.41
CA GLY A 589 -1.06 -6.24 -9.83
C GLY A 589 -1.62 -7.23 -10.86
N TYR A 590 -2.92 -7.50 -10.80
CA TYR A 590 -3.56 -8.63 -11.49
C TYR A 590 -3.63 -8.51 -13.02
N PHE A 591 -3.69 -7.31 -13.52
CA PHE A 591 -3.72 -7.03 -14.97
C PHE A 591 -2.96 -5.72 -15.25
N PRO A 592 -1.62 -5.75 -15.27
CA PRO A 592 -0.84 -4.57 -15.60
C PRO A 592 -0.98 -4.19 -17.09
N LEU A 593 -1.20 -2.89 -17.32
CA LEU A 593 -1.29 -2.28 -18.65
C LEU A 593 -0.22 -1.20 -18.84
N ASN A 594 0.94 -1.40 -18.22
CA ASN A 594 2.07 -0.50 -18.36
C ASN A 594 2.55 -0.45 -19.82
N ALA A 595 2.60 0.75 -20.40
CA ALA A 595 3.08 0.97 -21.76
C ALA A 595 4.61 0.92 -21.86
N VAL A 596 5.30 1.27 -20.77
CA VAL A 596 6.76 1.38 -20.75
C VAL A 596 7.35 0.99 -19.40
N ARG A 597 8.58 0.46 -19.43
CA ARG A 597 9.53 0.38 -18.32
C ARG A 597 10.80 1.12 -18.69
N TRP A 598 11.27 2.01 -17.81
CA TRP A 598 12.48 2.80 -18.03
C TRP A 598 13.70 2.06 -17.51
N LEU A 599 14.58 1.60 -18.41
CA LEU A 599 15.81 0.88 -18.08
C LEU A 599 16.91 1.87 -17.70
N THR A 600 16.70 2.55 -16.61
CA THR A 600 17.61 3.51 -15.97
C THR A 600 17.23 3.65 -14.49
N GLY A 601 18.19 4.13 -13.67
CA GLY A 601 17.88 4.39 -12.25
C GLY A 601 16.87 5.51 -12.05
N PRO A 602 16.10 5.49 -10.95
CA PRO A 602 15.00 6.43 -10.68
C PRO A 602 15.48 7.82 -10.23
N ARG A 603 16.79 8.05 -10.15
CA ARG A 603 17.36 9.32 -9.65
C ARG A 603 17.67 10.29 -10.78
N ASN A 604 17.50 11.58 -10.53
CA ASN A 604 17.73 12.68 -11.48
C ASN A 604 16.93 12.58 -12.79
N ILE A 605 15.77 11.96 -12.76
CA ILE A 605 14.88 11.81 -13.92
C ILE A 605 13.41 11.89 -13.49
N ALA A 606 12.59 12.44 -14.38
CA ALA A 606 11.13 12.33 -14.31
C ALA A 606 10.61 11.95 -15.70
N ALA A 607 9.56 11.15 -15.73
CA ALA A 607 8.89 10.73 -16.96
C ALA A 607 7.38 10.72 -16.77
N LEU A 608 6.65 11.26 -17.73
CA LEU A 608 5.20 11.31 -17.75
C LEU A 608 4.70 10.72 -19.06
N VAL A 609 4.05 9.56 -19.00
CA VAL A 609 3.39 9.00 -20.18
C VAL A 609 2.14 9.83 -20.48
N THR A 610 2.14 10.46 -21.64
CA THR A 610 1.07 11.38 -22.07
C THR A 610 0.07 10.70 -23.00
N ASP A 611 0.47 9.64 -23.70
CA ASP A 611 -0.41 8.81 -24.51
C ASP A 611 0.14 7.38 -24.62
N SER A 612 -0.77 6.39 -24.77
CA SER A 612 -0.42 4.98 -24.95
C SER A 612 -1.59 4.22 -25.56
N GLY A 613 -1.28 3.30 -26.44
CA GLY A 613 -2.20 2.43 -27.12
C GLY A 613 -1.43 1.32 -27.83
N THR A 614 -2.11 0.56 -28.68
CA THR A 614 -1.50 -0.54 -29.47
C THR A 614 -0.76 -0.03 -30.70
N ASP A 615 -1.06 1.19 -31.14
CA ASP A 615 -0.51 1.84 -32.35
C ASP A 615 0.34 3.08 -32.06
N ARG A 616 0.39 3.53 -30.81
CA ARG A 616 1.07 4.77 -30.44
C ARG A 616 1.55 4.79 -29.00
N PHE A 617 2.60 5.57 -28.78
CA PHE A 617 3.15 5.88 -27.44
C PHE A 617 3.68 7.30 -27.42
N ALA A 618 3.43 8.03 -26.32
CA ALA A 618 4.05 9.33 -26.09
C ALA A 618 4.39 9.55 -24.61
N ALA A 619 5.52 10.22 -24.36
CA ALA A 619 5.95 10.58 -23.02
C ALA A 619 6.71 11.91 -23.02
N GLU A 620 6.54 12.66 -21.94
CA GLU A 620 7.42 13.78 -21.56
C GLU A 620 8.50 13.25 -20.62
N ILE A 621 9.76 13.58 -20.86
CA ILE A 621 10.90 13.12 -20.06
C ILE A 621 11.78 14.32 -19.73
N PHE A 622 12.15 14.45 -18.44
CA PHE A 622 13.07 15.48 -17.99
C PHE A 622 14.21 14.85 -17.20
N THR A 623 15.47 15.12 -17.60
CA THR A 623 16.64 14.74 -16.79
C THR A 623 17.18 15.94 -16.04
N PHE A 624 17.49 15.74 -14.76
CA PHE A 624 18.09 16.74 -13.88
C PHE A 624 19.62 16.70 -13.92
N ASP A 625 20.19 15.78 -14.69
CA ASP A 625 21.64 15.69 -14.89
C ASP A 625 22.15 16.90 -15.65
N THR A 626 23.39 17.31 -15.36
CA THR A 626 24.09 18.41 -16.03
C THR A 626 24.83 17.96 -17.30
N ALA A 627 24.91 16.66 -17.54
CA ALA A 627 25.44 16.01 -18.73
C ALA A 627 24.36 15.22 -19.47
N PRO A 628 24.54 14.96 -20.79
CA PRO A 628 23.60 14.11 -21.52
C PRO A 628 23.47 12.73 -20.91
N ARG A 629 22.21 12.25 -20.77
CA ARG A 629 21.90 10.96 -20.17
C ARG A 629 21.50 9.94 -21.23
N LYS A 630 22.20 8.81 -21.26
CA LYS A 630 21.79 7.63 -22.03
C LYS A 630 20.82 6.79 -21.22
N ILE A 631 19.66 6.47 -21.78
CA ILE A 631 18.67 5.59 -21.19
C ILE A 631 18.20 4.56 -22.21
N ALA A 632 17.61 3.47 -21.73
CA ALA A 632 16.80 2.60 -22.57
C ALA A 632 15.38 2.50 -22.01
N ALA A 633 14.44 2.05 -22.84
CA ALA A 633 13.07 1.78 -22.42
C ALA A 633 12.56 0.51 -23.10
N GLU A 634 11.76 -0.28 -22.37
CA GLU A 634 11.01 -1.39 -22.92
C GLU A 634 9.56 -0.97 -23.14
N LEU A 635 9.04 -1.19 -24.35
CA LEU A 635 7.66 -0.89 -24.74
C LEU A 635 6.82 -2.17 -24.70
N TYR A 636 5.63 -2.09 -24.10
CA TYR A 636 4.83 -3.29 -23.82
C TYR A 636 3.54 -3.39 -24.64
N LEU A 637 2.87 -2.28 -24.96
CA LEU A 637 1.52 -2.30 -25.53
C LEU A 637 1.50 -2.23 -27.05
N LEU A 638 2.58 -1.79 -27.69
CA LEU A 638 2.62 -1.61 -29.15
C LEU A 638 2.54 -2.95 -29.87
N GLU A 639 1.67 -3.03 -30.88
CA GLU A 639 1.56 -4.18 -31.79
C GLU A 639 2.79 -4.31 -32.68
N LYS A 640 2.99 -5.52 -33.23
CA LYS A 640 4.08 -5.79 -34.16
C LYS A 640 3.94 -4.92 -35.42
N GLY A 641 5.05 -4.25 -35.79
CA GLY A 641 5.02 -3.39 -36.96
C GLY A 641 6.19 -2.41 -37.02
N LYS A 642 6.17 -1.55 -38.01
CA LYS A 642 7.12 -0.43 -38.16
C LYS A 642 6.52 0.83 -37.55
N TYR A 643 7.34 1.60 -36.85
CA TYR A 643 6.93 2.81 -36.16
C TYR A 643 7.92 3.94 -36.42
N ASN A 644 7.41 5.17 -36.52
CA ASN A 644 8.20 6.38 -36.50
C ASN A 644 8.46 6.78 -35.05
N LEU A 645 9.73 6.88 -34.66
CA LEU A 645 10.15 7.43 -33.37
C LEU A 645 10.61 8.86 -33.59
N ARG A 646 10.10 9.79 -32.78
CA ARG A 646 10.52 11.19 -32.73
C ARG A 646 10.80 11.58 -31.29
N LEU A 647 12.00 12.08 -31.04
CA LEU A 647 12.42 12.72 -29.80
C LEU A 647 12.69 14.19 -30.10
N ALA A 648 12.06 15.10 -29.36
CA ALA A 648 12.21 16.54 -29.54
C ALA A 648 12.21 17.28 -28.21
N ASP A 649 13.02 18.36 -28.10
CA ASP A 649 12.85 19.43 -27.10
C ASP A 649 12.13 20.63 -27.76
N THR A 650 12.75 21.79 -27.87
CA THR A 650 12.28 22.90 -28.71
C THR A 650 12.57 22.67 -30.21
N ALA A 651 13.46 21.73 -30.52
CA ALA A 651 13.82 21.29 -31.87
C ALA A 651 13.79 19.76 -31.94
N ILE A 652 13.85 19.19 -33.15
CA ILE A 652 13.95 17.74 -33.34
C ILE A 652 15.38 17.31 -32.97
N ILE A 653 15.51 16.45 -31.95
CA ILE A 653 16.75 15.85 -31.51
C ILE A 653 17.07 14.59 -32.31
N ARG A 654 16.01 13.76 -32.54
CA ARG A 654 16.15 12.49 -33.26
C ARG A 654 14.83 12.13 -33.95
N THR A 655 14.95 11.65 -35.19
CA THR A 655 13.89 10.92 -35.90
C THR A 655 14.43 9.59 -36.34
N ASP A 656 13.70 8.50 -36.15
CA ASP A 656 14.14 7.16 -36.48
C ASP A 656 12.93 6.27 -36.85
N THR A 657 13.19 5.16 -37.53
CA THR A 657 12.22 4.10 -37.73
C THR A 657 12.62 2.91 -36.87
N ILE A 658 11.69 2.45 -36.04
CA ILE A 658 11.90 1.28 -35.19
C ILE A 658 10.96 0.16 -35.63
N THR A 659 11.40 -1.08 -35.44
CA THR A 659 10.55 -2.27 -35.60
C THR A 659 10.14 -2.79 -34.24
N VAL A 660 8.83 -2.80 -33.96
CA VAL A 660 8.25 -3.41 -32.79
C VAL A 660 8.01 -4.90 -33.10
N GLN A 661 8.63 -5.77 -32.32
CA GLN A 661 8.50 -7.23 -32.46
C GLN A 661 7.45 -7.82 -31.52
N GLY A 662 6.91 -7.02 -30.62
CA GLY A 662 5.94 -7.39 -29.59
C GLY A 662 6.29 -6.74 -28.26
N PRO A 663 5.68 -7.20 -27.17
CA PRO A 663 5.98 -6.73 -25.82
C PRO A 663 7.47 -6.76 -25.50
N ARG A 664 7.95 -5.77 -24.72
CA ARG A 664 9.35 -5.59 -24.34
C ARG A 664 10.30 -5.19 -25.51
N THR A 665 9.74 -4.63 -26.58
CA THR A 665 10.61 -4.02 -27.61
C THR A 665 11.43 -2.91 -26.97
N ARG A 666 12.77 -3.03 -27.07
CA ARG A 666 13.73 -2.11 -26.45
C ARG A 666 14.08 -0.98 -27.41
N ILE A 667 14.07 0.24 -26.89
CA ILE A 667 14.58 1.44 -27.56
C ILE A 667 15.68 2.08 -26.71
N ASN A 668 16.67 2.73 -27.35
CA ASN A 668 17.71 3.49 -26.69
C ASN A 668 17.53 4.98 -27.00
N LEU A 669 17.68 5.84 -26.00
CA LEU A 669 17.52 7.28 -26.11
C LEU A 669 18.72 7.99 -25.49
N GLN A 670 19.06 9.15 -26.03
CA GLN A 670 20.01 10.09 -25.42
C GLN A 670 19.26 11.38 -25.13
N LEU A 671 19.15 11.72 -23.86
CA LEU A 671 18.45 12.91 -23.38
C LEU A 671 19.46 14.05 -23.20
N PRO A 672 19.15 15.26 -23.66
CA PRO A 672 19.98 16.44 -23.38
C PRO A 672 19.85 16.81 -21.90
N PRO A 673 20.87 17.47 -21.32
CA PRO A 673 20.84 17.87 -19.92
C PRO A 673 19.77 18.94 -19.66
N GLN A 674 19.05 18.80 -18.59
CA GLN A 674 18.11 19.80 -18.03
C GLN A 674 17.11 20.37 -19.04
N LYS A 675 16.63 19.54 -19.96
CA LYS A 675 15.61 19.92 -20.94
C LYS A 675 14.43 18.96 -20.92
N LEU A 676 13.24 19.50 -21.15
CA LEU A 676 12.04 18.71 -21.36
C LEU A 676 12.03 18.14 -22.77
N CYS A 677 12.03 16.82 -22.86
CA CYS A 677 11.96 16.08 -24.12
C CYS A 677 10.58 15.44 -24.30
N ASN A 678 10.04 15.55 -25.50
CA ASN A 678 8.83 14.87 -25.94
C ASN A 678 9.22 13.68 -26.81
N LEU A 679 8.95 12.47 -26.34
CA LEU A 679 9.08 11.23 -27.09
C LEU A 679 7.71 10.88 -27.70
N ARG A 680 7.68 10.61 -29.01
CA ARG A 680 6.50 10.11 -29.71
C ARG A 680 6.87 8.92 -30.59
N ILE A 681 6.07 7.87 -30.54
CA ILE A 681 6.20 6.68 -31.35
C ILE A 681 4.83 6.41 -31.95
N THR A 682 4.74 6.35 -33.28
CA THR A 682 3.49 6.17 -34.02
C THR A 682 3.66 5.13 -35.12
N GLN A 683 2.68 4.25 -35.28
CA GLN A 683 2.72 3.21 -36.30
C GLN A 683 2.78 3.83 -37.70
N GLN A 684 3.62 3.25 -38.56
CA GLN A 684 3.61 3.58 -39.96
C GLN A 684 2.38 2.93 -40.62
N LYS A 685 1.58 3.71 -41.36
CA LYS A 685 0.45 3.22 -42.13
C LYS A 685 0.91 2.49 -43.36
#